data_256d208a7da93cf7d16c32f862179dff
#
_entry.id   256d208a7da93cf7d16c32f862179dff
#
_cell.length_a   1.000
_cell.length_b   1.000
_cell.length_c   1.000
_cell.angle_alpha   90.00
_cell.angle_beta   90.00
_cell.angle_gamma   90.00
#
_symmetry.space_group_name_H-M   'P 1'
#
loop_
_entity.id
_entity.type
_entity.pdbx_description
1 polymer ?
#
loop_
_entity_poly.entity_id
_entity_poly.type
_entity_poly.pdbx_seq_one_letter_code
_entity_poly.pdbx_strand_id
1 'polypeptide(L)'
;MTDIEALATDNDISREDIPHLFSKLAIGAYERYMQTGSRDDISKAIDSAKQGIDLANDRNPWLTQWLNNLGVFLETRYERTGEMKDLEEAIKVVRQAVESTPNGHPDLAAMLSNLGNEVETRYERTGEMKDLEEAIQIARRAVESTPNDHPGLATWLNNLGVLLANRYERTEGMRDLEEAIQTARRAIEWTPNDHPDLAARLNNLANMLGRRYERMGEMKDLEDSIETARRAVESTPDHHPNLAAWLSNLGNKLESRSERTREMKDLEEAIQAARRAVEATPDGCPDQAAMSNNLGIKLIRRYERTEEMKDLEEAIETGRRAVDSTPDYHPNLAAWLNNVGRFFERLYEQTGKMRDLGEASAYLLQAWSCLHAVPFHRVTAAAKCLELLAIQNRVDQGINLGRKILDLLPSVHTRTLDRNDQQFVISTFAGVASDLCAFLLSTNRLTEALECLEQGRAIILSQLLDDRSDLSSLRHDHLQLANRYQSLVDEVNAPTRQTTPGVVEALLRKRRQEAAAELDMCLKEIRCVPGHERFMLGQTVTEMQECITEGSIVVINITNFRSDAIIISNNSLRTIVLPELSASKARLWHIVAEVSASKTHPSEGLPRVWWIGSGLASSMLFHAAGVHTRGSTENAYCRLISSYTPSIKELAYAQNQAKRAQEVLMAQDTNTMLIAAMPTSPKGPGDEKAPKELPRVE
;
A
#
# COMPACT_ATOMS: atom_id res chain seq x y z
N MET A 1 -25.05 -20.05 -41.83
CA MET A 1 -24.53 -21.01 -42.81
C MET A 1 -25.30 -20.99 -44.13
N THR A 2 -26.60 -20.98 -44.16
CA THR A 2 -27.42 -21.08 -45.39
C THR A 2 -27.29 -19.91 -46.36
N ASP A 3 -27.10 -18.69 -45.92
CA ASP A 3 -27.12 -17.51 -46.83
C ASP A 3 -25.78 -17.22 -47.53
N ILE A 4 -24.63 -17.54 -46.91
CA ILE A 4 -23.32 -17.31 -47.53
C ILE A 4 -22.94 -18.50 -48.43
N GLU A 5 -23.28 -19.71 -48.07
CA GLU A 5 -23.14 -20.89 -48.95
C GLU A 5 -24.04 -20.76 -50.22
N ALA A 6 -25.23 -20.18 -50.05
CA ALA A 6 -26.11 -19.88 -51.20
C ALA A 6 -25.56 -18.74 -52.09
N LEU A 7 -25.01 -17.67 -51.49
CA LEU A 7 -24.34 -16.57 -52.21
C LEU A 7 -23.04 -17.02 -52.90
N ALA A 8 -22.32 -17.99 -52.31
CA ALA A 8 -21.09 -18.55 -52.87
C ALA A 8 -21.39 -19.42 -54.11
N THR A 9 -22.52 -20.17 -54.10
CA THR A 9 -22.96 -20.97 -55.22
C THR A 9 -23.52 -20.11 -56.37
N ASP A 10 -24.07 -18.93 -56.09
CA ASP A 10 -24.59 -18.00 -57.12
C ASP A 10 -23.50 -17.15 -57.79
N ASN A 11 -22.30 -17.01 -57.16
CA ASN A 11 -21.23 -16.13 -57.62
C ASN A 11 -19.93 -16.82 -58.08
N ASP A 12 -19.94 -18.13 -58.38
CA ASP A 12 -18.74 -18.91 -58.78
C ASP A 12 -17.55 -18.84 -57.84
N ILE A 13 -17.80 -18.61 -56.52
CA ILE A 13 -16.78 -18.53 -55.47
C ILE A 13 -16.31 -19.94 -55.12
N SER A 14 -15.00 -20.20 -55.20
CA SER A 14 -14.45 -21.49 -54.83
C SER A 14 -14.64 -21.80 -53.33
N ARG A 15 -14.85 -23.08 -52.98
CA ARG A 15 -14.98 -23.49 -51.58
C ARG A 15 -13.75 -23.11 -50.75
N GLU A 16 -12.61 -22.94 -51.39
CA GLU A 16 -11.35 -22.55 -50.72
C GLU A 16 -11.31 -21.06 -50.36
N ASP A 17 -12.12 -20.21 -51.00
CA ASP A 17 -12.23 -18.75 -50.76
C ASP A 17 -13.24 -18.41 -49.67
N ILE A 18 -14.15 -19.34 -49.32
CA ILE A 18 -15.19 -19.09 -48.28
C ILE A 18 -14.62 -18.65 -46.95
N PRO A 19 -13.57 -19.30 -46.37
CA PRO A 19 -12.95 -18.85 -45.14
C PRO A 19 -12.43 -17.40 -45.18
N HIS A 20 -11.87 -17.00 -46.35
CA HIS A 20 -11.37 -15.66 -46.56
C HIS A 20 -12.49 -14.61 -46.58
N LEU A 21 -13.66 -14.95 -47.12
CA LEU A 21 -14.84 -14.07 -47.06
C LEU A 21 -15.32 -13.86 -45.63
N PHE A 22 -15.36 -14.90 -44.80
CA PHE A 22 -15.71 -14.78 -43.40
C PHE A 22 -14.71 -13.91 -42.61
N SER A 23 -13.41 -14.01 -42.92
CA SER A 23 -12.41 -13.12 -42.36
C SER A 23 -12.62 -11.65 -42.73
N LYS A 24 -12.96 -11.35 -44.02
CA LYS A 24 -13.30 -9.99 -44.43
C LYS A 24 -14.56 -9.47 -43.74
N LEU A 25 -15.58 -10.32 -43.57
CA LEU A 25 -16.82 -9.95 -42.87
C LEU A 25 -16.53 -9.65 -41.38
N ALA A 26 -15.67 -10.44 -40.76
CA ALA A 26 -15.23 -10.22 -39.39
C ALA A 26 -14.53 -8.89 -39.22
N ILE A 27 -13.57 -8.57 -40.08
CA ILE A 27 -12.85 -7.28 -40.08
C ILE A 27 -13.84 -6.12 -40.32
N GLY A 28 -14.72 -6.21 -41.30
CA GLY A 28 -15.72 -5.16 -41.57
C GLY A 28 -16.73 -4.97 -40.43
N ALA A 29 -17.08 -6.03 -39.72
CA ALA A 29 -17.90 -5.92 -38.50
C ALA A 29 -17.12 -5.26 -37.32
N TYR A 30 -15.85 -5.58 -37.18
CA TYR A 30 -14.97 -4.96 -36.16
C TYR A 30 -14.75 -3.46 -36.47
N GLU A 31 -14.52 -3.08 -37.72
CA GLU A 31 -14.41 -1.66 -38.14
C GLU A 31 -15.68 -0.87 -37.82
N ARG A 32 -16.87 -1.45 -38.07
CA ARG A 32 -18.14 -0.85 -37.67
C ARG A 32 -18.26 -0.73 -36.15
N TYR A 33 -17.84 -1.76 -35.40
CA TYR A 33 -17.80 -1.68 -33.94
C TYR A 33 -16.92 -0.50 -33.47
N MET A 34 -15.74 -0.31 -34.02
CA MET A 34 -14.83 0.79 -33.68
C MET A 34 -15.46 2.16 -33.92
N GLN A 35 -16.38 2.28 -34.92
CA GLN A 35 -17.08 3.52 -35.18
C GLN A 35 -18.33 3.73 -34.33
N THR A 36 -19.06 2.65 -33.98
CA THR A 36 -20.41 2.74 -33.38
C THR A 36 -20.45 2.31 -31.95
N GLY A 37 -19.48 1.51 -31.49
CA GLY A 37 -19.50 0.85 -30.17
C GLY A 37 -20.59 -0.21 -30.01
N SER A 38 -21.18 -0.72 -31.09
CA SER A 38 -22.31 -1.66 -31.07
C SER A 38 -21.89 -3.06 -30.61
N ARG A 39 -22.51 -3.58 -29.53
CA ARG A 39 -22.27 -4.96 -29.07
C ARG A 39 -22.57 -6.03 -30.11
N ASP A 40 -23.55 -5.79 -30.97
CA ASP A 40 -23.92 -6.72 -32.03
C ASP A 40 -22.82 -6.82 -33.09
N ASP A 41 -22.11 -5.71 -33.39
CA ASP A 41 -21.05 -5.72 -34.38
C ASP A 41 -19.80 -6.46 -33.87
N ILE A 42 -19.39 -6.31 -32.61
CA ILE A 42 -18.27 -7.10 -32.07
C ILE A 42 -18.63 -8.59 -31.96
N SER A 43 -19.87 -8.93 -31.61
CA SER A 43 -20.33 -10.32 -31.61
C SER A 43 -20.33 -10.93 -33.01
N LYS A 44 -20.80 -10.18 -34.03
CA LYS A 44 -20.73 -10.59 -35.45
C LYS A 44 -19.28 -10.77 -35.93
N ALA A 45 -18.35 -9.89 -35.50
CA ALA A 45 -16.94 -10.03 -35.83
C ALA A 45 -16.37 -11.36 -35.30
N ILE A 46 -16.65 -11.69 -34.04
CA ILE A 46 -16.20 -12.93 -33.40
C ILE A 46 -16.83 -14.15 -34.07
N ASP A 47 -18.15 -14.16 -34.30
CA ASP A 47 -18.85 -15.29 -34.90
C ASP A 47 -18.38 -15.55 -36.34
N SER A 48 -18.18 -14.49 -37.12
CA SER A 48 -17.65 -14.60 -38.49
C SER A 48 -16.20 -15.10 -38.47
N ALA A 49 -15.33 -14.61 -37.56
CA ALA A 49 -13.97 -15.08 -37.46
C ALA A 49 -13.91 -16.57 -37.10
N LYS A 50 -14.71 -17.03 -36.13
CA LYS A 50 -14.82 -18.45 -35.75
C LYS A 50 -15.26 -19.33 -36.94
N GLN A 51 -16.29 -18.91 -37.66
CA GLN A 51 -16.77 -19.65 -38.85
C GLN A 51 -15.70 -19.74 -39.94
N GLY A 52 -14.95 -18.67 -40.17
CA GLY A 52 -13.86 -18.67 -41.14
C GLY A 52 -12.71 -19.63 -40.73
N ILE A 53 -12.36 -19.64 -39.46
CA ILE A 53 -11.33 -20.52 -38.89
C ILE A 53 -11.79 -22.00 -38.95
N ASP A 54 -13.03 -22.30 -38.57
CA ASP A 54 -13.59 -23.67 -38.57
C ASP A 54 -13.65 -24.28 -39.98
N LEU A 55 -13.86 -23.44 -40.99
CA LEU A 55 -13.88 -23.87 -42.40
C LEU A 55 -12.50 -23.89 -43.04
N ALA A 56 -11.50 -23.37 -42.38
CA ALA A 56 -10.13 -23.32 -42.91
C ALA A 56 -9.44 -24.70 -42.81
N ASN A 57 -8.61 -24.99 -43.79
CA ASN A 57 -7.68 -26.10 -43.76
C ASN A 57 -6.46 -25.73 -42.91
N ASP A 58 -5.90 -26.67 -42.16
CA ASP A 58 -4.68 -26.47 -41.32
C ASP A 58 -3.46 -25.93 -42.10
N ARG A 59 -3.44 -26.09 -43.40
CA ARG A 59 -2.39 -25.55 -44.31
C ARG A 59 -2.71 -24.15 -44.85
N ASN A 60 -3.82 -23.53 -44.45
CA ASN A 60 -4.18 -22.22 -44.93
C ASN A 60 -3.13 -21.19 -44.47
N PRO A 61 -2.48 -20.47 -45.38
CA PRO A 61 -1.42 -19.50 -45.05
C PRO A 61 -1.91 -18.32 -44.19
N TRP A 62 -3.21 -18.06 -44.14
CA TRP A 62 -3.83 -16.94 -43.44
C TRP A 62 -4.38 -17.37 -42.05
N LEU A 63 -4.33 -18.66 -41.71
CA LEU A 63 -4.96 -19.17 -40.47
C LEU A 63 -4.39 -18.50 -39.23
N THR A 64 -3.07 -18.31 -39.15
CA THR A 64 -2.42 -17.67 -38.00
C THR A 64 -2.83 -16.22 -37.83
N GLN A 65 -3.02 -15.50 -38.94
CA GLN A 65 -3.51 -14.10 -38.91
C GLN A 65 -5.00 -14.06 -38.47
N TRP A 66 -5.83 -14.99 -38.93
CA TRP A 66 -7.24 -15.03 -38.50
C TRP A 66 -7.39 -15.38 -37.03
N LEU A 67 -6.60 -16.32 -36.52
CA LEU A 67 -6.53 -16.64 -35.10
C LEU A 67 -6.13 -15.41 -34.26
N ASN A 68 -5.08 -14.69 -34.69
CA ASN A 68 -4.67 -13.47 -34.02
C ASN A 68 -5.77 -12.38 -34.06
N ASN A 69 -6.44 -12.19 -35.18
CA ASN A 69 -7.55 -11.23 -35.26
C ASN A 69 -8.72 -11.63 -34.36
N LEU A 70 -9.05 -12.92 -34.28
CA LEU A 70 -10.06 -13.42 -33.35
C LEU A 70 -9.70 -13.11 -31.89
N GLY A 71 -8.40 -13.25 -31.51
CA GLY A 71 -7.91 -12.86 -30.18
C GLY A 71 -8.19 -11.39 -29.87
N VAL A 72 -7.81 -10.49 -30.79
CA VAL A 72 -8.07 -9.04 -30.67
C VAL A 72 -9.57 -8.74 -30.52
N PHE A 73 -10.44 -9.41 -31.28
CA PHE A 73 -11.89 -9.21 -31.15
C PHE A 73 -12.44 -9.67 -29.81
N LEU A 74 -11.96 -10.81 -29.31
CA LEU A 74 -12.33 -11.37 -28.00
C LEU A 74 -11.85 -10.47 -26.87
N GLU A 75 -10.59 -9.98 -26.92
CA GLU A 75 -10.03 -9.01 -25.98
C GLU A 75 -10.86 -7.72 -25.95
N THR A 76 -11.18 -7.17 -27.11
CA THR A 76 -12.04 -5.97 -27.25
C THR A 76 -13.43 -6.19 -26.62
N ARG A 77 -14.01 -7.37 -26.76
CA ARG A 77 -15.27 -7.70 -26.09
C ARG A 77 -15.09 -7.85 -24.59
N TYR A 78 -13.99 -8.48 -24.13
CA TYR A 78 -13.65 -8.59 -22.72
C TYR A 78 -13.51 -7.21 -22.06
N GLU A 79 -12.80 -6.27 -22.66
CA GLU A 79 -12.63 -4.91 -22.13
C GLU A 79 -13.97 -4.22 -21.84
N ARG A 80 -14.99 -4.54 -22.63
CA ARG A 80 -16.33 -3.96 -22.47
C ARG A 80 -17.24 -4.73 -21.52
N THR A 81 -17.10 -6.05 -21.42
CA THR A 81 -18.01 -6.93 -20.68
C THR A 81 -17.42 -7.40 -19.35
N GLY A 82 -16.09 -7.49 -19.26
CA GLY A 82 -15.38 -8.07 -18.12
C GLY A 82 -15.50 -9.59 -18.03
N GLU A 83 -16.01 -10.28 -19.09
CA GLU A 83 -16.22 -11.72 -19.06
C GLU A 83 -14.91 -12.48 -19.25
N MET A 84 -14.35 -13.06 -18.19
CA MET A 84 -13.07 -13.81 -18.22
C MET A 84 -13.00 -14.88 -19.31
N LYS A 85 -14.14 -15.47 -19.67
CA LYS A 85 -14.20 -16.46 -20.73
C LYS A 85 -13.68 -15.94 -22.07
N ASP A 86 -13.94 -14.67 -22.39
CA ASP A 86 -13.48 -14.05 -23.64
C ASP A 86 -11.95 -13.86 -23.61
N LEU A 87 -11.40 -13.42 -22.47
CA LEU A 87 -9.97 -13.28 -22.29
C LEU A 87 -9.23 -14.63 -22.34
N GLU A 88 -9.76 -15.66 -21.68
CA GLU A 88 -9.19 -17.00 -21.73
C GLU A 88 -9.20 -17.60 -23.14
N GLU A 89 -10.30 -17.36 -23.90
CA GLU A 89 -10.42 -17.79 -25.30
C GLU A 89 -9.44 -17.00 -26.17
N ALA A 90 -9.29 -15.66 -25.98
CA ALA A 90 -8.32 -14.82 -26.67
C ALA A 90 -6.90 -15.35 -26.50
N ILE A 91 -6.44 -15.55 -25.26
CA ILE A 91 -5.12 -16.12 -24.93
C ILE A 91 -4.92 -17.46 -25.64
N LYS A 92 -5.93 -18.33 -25.65
CA LYS A 92 -5.84 -19.65 -26.27
C LYS A 92 -5.62 -19.55 -27.77
N VAL A 93 -6.41 -18.71 -28.48
CA VAL A 93 -6.36 -18.63 -29.95
C VAL A 93 -5.12 -17.90 -30.42
N VAL A 94 -4.66 -16.84 -29.74
CA VAL A 94 -3.41 -16.14 -30.09
C VAL A 94 -2.21 -17.01 -29.78
N ARG A 95 -2.21 -17.81 -28.72
CA ARG A 95 -1.17 -18.79 -28.45
C ARG A 95 -1.06 -19.82 -29.56
N GLN A 96 -2.18 -20.33 -30.06
CA GLN A 96 -2.20 -21.23 -31.21
C GLN A 96 -1.63 -20.55 -32.46
N ALA A 97 -1.93 -19.25 -32.71
CA ALA A 97 -1.35 -18.49 -33.78
C ALA A 97 0.18 -18.41 -33.66
N VAL A 98 0.69 -18.06 -32.49
CA VAL A 98 2.13 -17.96 -32.20
C VAL A 98 2.85 -19.30 -32.38
N GLU A 99 2.26 -20.39 -31.88
CA GLU A 99 2.85 -21.75 -31.99
C GLU A 99 2.89 -22.27 -33.41
N SER A 100 1.91 -21.87 -34.23
CA SER A 100 1.81 -22.25 -35.66
C SER A 100 2.64 -21.35 -36.58
N THR A 101 3.19 -20.25 -36.08
CA THR A 101 3.97 -19.28 -36.86
C THR A 101 5.47 -19.59 -36.76
N PRO A 102 6.17 -19.80 -37.90
CA PRO A 102 7.61 -20.08 -37.91
C PRO A 102 8.44 -18.95 -37.29
N ASN A 103 9.56 -19.32 -36.64
CA ASN A 103 10.55 -18.34 -36.19
C ASN A 103 11.08 -17.55 -37.41
N GLY A 104 11.13 -16.22 -37.28
CA GLY A 104 11.54 -15.31 -38.36
C GLY A 104 10.39 -14.86 -39.28
N HIS A 105 9.15 -15.28 -39.02
CA HIS A 105 7.99 -14.72 -39.71
C HIS A 105 7.81 -13.24 -39.30
N PRO A 106 7.58 -12.32 -40.28
CA PRO A 106 7.49 -10.89 -39.95
C PRO A 106 6.41 -10.52 -38.94
N ASP A 107 5.30 -11.25 -38.92
CA ASP A 107 4.18 -10.98 -38.02
C ASP A 107 4.33 -11.65 -36.63
N LEU A 108 5.35 -12.51 -36.42
CA LEU A 108 5.50 -13.23 -35.15
C LEU A 108 5.64 -12.29 -33.96
N ALA A 109 6.40 -11.21 -34.09
CA ALA A 109 6.60 -10.26 -33.01
C ALA A 109 5.30 -9.52 -32.63
N ALA A 110 4.46 -9.18 -33.62
CA ALA A 110 3.15 -8.57 -33.38
C ALA A 110 2.20 -9.54 -32.66
N MET A 111 2.16 -10.81 -33.10
CA MET A 111 1.35 -11.85 -32.43
C MET A 111 1.83 -12.12 -30.98
N LEU A 112 3.14 -12.15 -30.76
CA LEU A 112 3.72 -12.26 -29.41
C LEU A 112 3.35 -11.05 -28.55
N SER A 113 3.34 -9.84 -29.10
CA SER A 113 2.93 -8.66 -28.36
C SER A 113 1.46 -8.72 -27.95
N ASN A 114 0.57 -9.14 -28.86
CA ASN A 114 -0.85 -9.32 -28.52
C ASN A 114 -1.03 -10.37 -27.43
N LEU A 115 -0.38 -11.53 -27.55
CA LEU A 115 -0.42 -12.56 -26.49
C LEU A 115 0.11 -12.04 -25.17
N GLY A 116 1.20 -11.26 -25.18
CA GLY A 116 1.76 -10.63 -23.97
C GLY A 116 0.78 -9.69 -23.29
N ASN A 117 0.10 -8.84 -24.07
CA ASN A 117 -0.92 -7.92 -23.55
C ASN A 117 -2.12 -8.67 -22.95
N GLU A 118 -2.63 -9.71 -23.63
CA GLU A 118 -3.76 -10.52 -23.11
C GLU A 118 -3.40 -11.25 -21.79
N VAL A 119 -2.15 -11.77 -21.69
CA VAL A 119 -1.65 -12.41 -20.46
C VAL A 119 -1.43 -11.36 -19.36
N GLU A 120 -0.94 -10.16 -19.69
CA GLU A 120 -0.86 -9.03 -18.76
C GLU A 120 -2.24 -8.64 -18.26
N THR A 121 -3.24 -8.53 -19.14
CA THR A 121 -4.64 -8.25 -18.77
C THR A 121 -5.19 -9.31 -17.81
N ARG A 122 -4.84 -10.58 -18.01
CA ARG A 122 -5.19 -11.66 -17.06
C ARG A 122 -4.48 -11.48 -15.72
N TYR A 123 -3.20 -11.14 -15.71
CA TYR A 123 -2.48 -10.80 -14.49
C TYR A 123 -3.12 -9.62 -13.74
N GLU A 124 -3.48 -8.57 -14.45
CA GLU A 124 -4.15 -7.41 -13.84
C GLU A 124 -5.47 -7.79 -13.16
N ARG A 125 -6.15 -8.79 -13.70
CA ARG A 125 -7.41 -9.28 -13.17
C ARG A 125 -7.26 -10.24 -12.00
N THR A 126 -6.30 -11.16 -12.07
CA THR A 126 -6.12 -12.25 -11.09
C THR A 126 -5.06 -11.95 -10.04
N GLY A 127 -4.07 -11.10 -10.36
CA GLY A 127 -2.90 -10.84 -9.51
C GLY A 127 -1.89 -11.98 -9.48
N GLU A 128 -2.05 -13.03 -10.33
CA GLU A 128 -1.18 -14.19 -10.30
C GLU A 128 0.19 -13.89 -10.91
N MET A 129 1.25 -13.95 -10.12
CA MET A 129 2.63 -13.69 -10.55
C MET A 129 3.07 -14.54 -11.73
N LYS A 130 2.52 -15.76 -11.88
CA LYS A 130 2.79 -16.64 -13.01
C LYS A 130 2.43 -15.99 -14.34
N ASP A 131 1.31 -15.28 -14.40
CA ASP A 131 0.87 -14.59 -15.61
C ASP A 131 1.81 -13.42 -15.96
N LEU A 132 2.26 -12.66 -14.96
CA LEU A 132 3.23 -11.60 -15.17
C LEU A 132 4.59 -12.14 -15.66
N GLU A 133 5.06 -13.25 -15.09
CA GLU A 133 6.29 -13.92 -15.53
C GLU A 133 6.16 -14.43 -16.97
N GLU A 134 5.03 -15.01 -17.33
CA GLU A 134 4.71 -15.46 -18.68
C GLU A 134 4.69 -14.28 -19.66
N ALA A 135 4.00 -13.18 -19.33
CA ALA A 135 3.94 -11.96 -20.15
C ALA A 135 5.34 -11.39 -20.41
N ILE A 136 6.22 -11.34 -19.39
CA ILE A 136 7.60 -10.87 -19.54
C ILE A 136 8.39 -11.78 -20.50
N GLN A 137 8.24 -13.10 -20.41
CA GLN A 137 8.93 -14.04 -21.32
C GLN A 137 8.46 -13.86 -22.76
N ILE A 138 7.16 -13.70 -22.97
CA ILE A 138 6.57 -13.45 -24.28
C ILE A 138 7.07 -12.12 -24.85
N ALA A 139 7.07 -11.04 -24.07
CA ALA A 139 7.56 -9.74 -24.50
C ALA A 139 9.06 -9.75 -24.83
N ARG A 140 9.90 -10.48 -24.06
CA ARG A 140 11.33 -10.69 -24.41
C ARG A 140 11.47 -11.38 -25.76
N ARG A 141 10.70 -12.44 -25.98
CA ARG A 141 10.71 -13.16 -27.25
C ARG A 141 10.25 -12.26 -28.41
N ALA A 142 9.27 -11.39 -28.20
CA ALA A 142 8.86 -10.40 -29.20
C ALA A 142 10.02 -9.46 -29.59
N VAL A 143 10.72 -8.90 -28.58
CA VAL A 143 11.89 -8.03 -28.82
C VAL A 143 13.03 -8.78 -29.53
N GLU A 144 13.35 -10.00 -29.11
CA GLU A 144 14.41 -10.82 -29.68
C GLU A 144 14.12 -11.26 -31.13
N SER A 145 12.84 -11.46 -31.46
CA SER A 145 12.39 -11.85 -32.79
C SER A 145 12.31 -10.67 -33.77
N THR A 146 12.52 -9.44 -33.29
CA THR A 146 12.33 -8.22 -34.08
C THR A 146 13.66 -7.66 -34.56
N PRO A 147 13.86 -7.44 -35.88
CA PRO A 147 15.03 -6.73 -36.40
C PRO A 147 15.14 -5.31 -35.85
N ASN A 148 16.38 -4.82 -35.70
CA ASN A 148 16.63 -3.49 -35.12
C ASN A 148 16.00 -2.33 -35.90
N ASP A 149 15.75 -2.47 -37.18
CA ASP A 149 15.12 -1.46 -38.07
C ASP A 149 13.60 -1.60 -38.15
N HIS A 150 13.01 -2.53 -37.44
CA HIS A 150 11.56 -2.75 -37.48
C HIS A 150 10.79 -1.62 -36.76
N PRO A 151 9.77 -1.02 -37.39
CA PRO A 151 9.03 0.10 -36.78
C PRO A 151 8.32 -0.24 -35.49
N GLY A 152 7.95 -1.50 -35.27
CA GLY A 152 7.31 -2.00 -34.04
C GLY A 152 8.27 -2.19 -32.85
N LEU A 153 9.59 -2.19 -33.05
CA LEU A 153 10.56 -2.48 -32.00
C LEU A 153 10.41 -1.57 -30.77
N ALA A 154 10.18 -0.29 -31.00
CA ALA A 154 9.98 0.69 -29.93
C ALA A 154 8.74 0.34 -29.06
N THR A 155 7.68 -0.17 -29.66
CA THR A 155 6.46 -0.61 -28.94
C THR A 155 6.75 -1.87 -28.10
N TRP A 156 7.42 -2.87 -28.67
CA TRP A 156 7.77 -4.10 -27.95
C TRP A 156 8.72 -3.82 -26.77
N LEU A 157 9.70 -2.94 -26.96
CA LEU A 157 10.59 -2.49 -25.90
C LEU A 157 9.83 -1.76 -24.77
N ASN A 158 8.90 -0.87 -25.12
CA ASN A 158 8.08 -0.18 -24.12
C ASN A 158 7.21 -1.17 -23.32
N ASN A 159 6.54 -2.11 -23.99
CA ASN A 159 5.71 -3.11 -23.31
C ASN A 159 6.56 -3.98 -22.36
N LEU A 160 7.72 -4.44 -22.80
CA LEU A 160 8.64 -5.17 -21.92
C LEU A 160 9.06 -4.31 -20.71
N GLY A 161 9.37 -3.03 -20.90
CA GLY A 161 9.72 -2.10 -19.85
C GLY A 161 8.61 -1.93 -18.81
N VAL A 162 7.36 -1.81 -19.25
CA VAL A 162 6.19 -1.71 -18.35
C VAL A 162 6.00 -3.00 -17.54
N LEU A 163 6.06 -4.17 -18.18
CA LEU A 163 5.94 -5.47 -17.51
C LEU A 163 7.03 -5.69 -16.44
N LEU A 164 8.27 -5.31 -16.74
CA LEU A 164 9.38 -5.37 -15.79
C LEU A 164 9.17 -4.41 -14.61
N ALA A 165 8.66 -3.20 -14.87
CA ALA A 165 8.30 -2.24 -13.82
C ALA A 165 7.16 -2.77 -12.94
N ASN A 166 6.15 -3.44 -13.53
CA ASN A 166 5.07 -4.10 -12.79
C ASN A 166 5.61 -5.23 -11.90
N ARG A 167 6.59 -6.02 -12.38
CA ARG A 167 7.23 -7.06 -11.55
C ARG A 167 8.07 -6.46 -10.43
N TYR A 168 8.79 -5.37 -10.68
CA TYR A 168 9.48 -4.63 -9.64
C TYR A 168 8.53 -4.18 -8.52
N GLU A 169 7.35 -3.65 -8.84
CA GLU A 169 6.35 -3.26 -7.83
C GLU A 169 5.92 -4.40 -6.90
N ARG A 170 5.98 -5.63 -7.38
CA ARG A 170 5.58 -6.82 -6.61
C ARG A 170 6.71 -7.48 -5.84
N THR A 171 7.92 -7.42 -6.37
CA THR A 171 9.08 -8.17 -5.86
C THR A 171 10.17 -7.28 -5.27
N GLU A 172 10.12 -5.97 -5.51
CA GLU A 172 11.17 -4.98 -5.19
C GLU A 172 12.55 -5.35 -5.78
N GLY A 173 12.58 -6.17 -6.81
CA GLY A 173 13.81 -6.65 -7.47
C GLY A 173 14.47 -5.56 -8.31
N MET A 174 15.49 -4.88 -7.81
CA MET A 174 16.17 -3.76 -8.48
C MET A 174 16.64 -4.08 -9.91
N ARG A 175 16.96 -5.34 -10.21
CA ARG A 175 17.33 -5.75 -11.58
C ARG A 175 16.21 -5.50 -12.58
N ASP A 176 14.97 -5.74 -12.18
CA ASP A 176 13.81 -5.52 -13.04
C ASP A 176 13.61 -4.03 -13.34
N LEU A 177 13.77 -3.17 -12.33
CA LEU A 177 13.67 -1.73 -12.52
C LEU A 177 14.80 -1.17 -13.38
N GLU A 178 16.03 -1.65 -13.21
CA GLU A 178 17.18 -1.25 -14.04
C GLU A 178 17.00 -1.68 -15.50
N GLU A 179 16.52 -2.91 -15.73
CA GLU A 179 16.24 -3.42 -17.07
C GLU A 179 15.05 -2.66 -17.69
N ALA A 180 14.00 -2.36 -16.91
CA ALA A 180 12.87 -1.54 -17.35
C ALA A 180 13.31 -0.15 -17.85
N ILE A 181 14.17 0.52 -17.08
CA ILE A 181 14.72 1.84 -17.43
C ILE A 181 15.56 1.76 -18.73
N GLN A 182 16.42 0.75 -18.85
CA GLN A 182 17.24 0.56 -20.06
C GLN A 182 16.35 0.30 -21.29
N THR A 183 15.36 -0.55 -21.14
CA THR A 183 14.42 -0.92 -22.19
C THR A 183 13.58 0.29 -22.64
N ALA A 184 13.07 1.07 -21.67
CA ALA A 184 12.33 2.29 -21.95
C ALA A 184 13.18 3.37 -22.65
N ARG A 185 14.46 3.55 -22.26
CA ARG A 185 15.39 4.43 -22.95
C ARG A 185 15.59 4.03 -24.40
N ARG A 186 15.82 2.73 -24.66
CA ARG A 186 15.90 2.20 -26.03
C ARG A 186 14.61 2.43 -26.81
N ALA A 187 13.45 2.22 -26.20
CA ALA A 187 12.16 2.48 -26.84
C ALA A 187 12.06 3.95 -27.31
N ILE A 188 12.50 4.90 -26.49
CA ILE A 188 12.51 6.33 -26.81
C ILE A 188 13.51 6.64 -27.95
N GLU A 189 14.70 6.06 -27.93
CA GLU A 189 15.73 6.24 -28.97
C GLU A 189 15.21 5.81 -30.36
N TRP A 190 14.40 4.75 -30.42
CA TRP A 190 13.78 4.24 -31.66
C TRP A 190 12.44 4.90 -31.99
N THR A 191 12.01 5.90 -31.22
CA THR A 191 10.74 6.61 -31.45
C THR A 191 11.01 7.97 -32.12
N PRO A 192 10.47 8.24 -33.30
CA PRO A 192 10.56 9.57 -33.91
C PRO A 192 9.97 10.68 -33.01
N ASN A 193 10.50 11.89 -33.13
CA ASN A 193 10.08 13.01 -32.26
C ASN A 193 8.60 13.44 -32.49
N ASP A 194 8.06 13.14 -33.62
CA ASP A 194 6.66 13.42 -34.02
C ASP A 194 5.72 12.22 -33.81
N HIS A 195 6.24 11.12 -33.28
CA HIS A 195 5.43 9.91 -33.06
C HIS A 195 4.42 10.13 -31.95
N PRO A 196 3.12 9.79 -32.13
CA PRO A 196 2.08 10.02 -31.11
C PRO A 196 2.35 9.34 -29.77
N ASP A 197 3.04 8.19 -29.75
CA ASP A 197 3.34 7.46 -28.52
C ASP A 197 4.58 8.00 -27.77
N LEU A 198 5.34 8.95 -28.32
CA LEU A 198 6.56 9.44 -27.69
C LEU A 198 6.29 9.95 -26.27
N ALA A 199 5.24 10.73 -26.09
CA ALA A 199 4.87 11.29 -24.79
C ALA A 199 4.54 10.21 -23.76
N ALA A 200 3.82 9.16 -24.15
CA ALA A 200 3.50 8.02 -23.29
C ALA A 200 4.78 7.27 -22.85
N ARG A 201 5.70 7.02 -23.80
CA ARG A 201 6.99 6.34 -23.52
C ARG A 201 7.88 7.18 -22.60
N LEU A 202 7.94 8.50 -22.81
CA LEU A 202 8.64 9.44 -21.92
C LEU A 202 8.02 9.42 -20.51
N ASN A 203 6.69 9.47 -20.40
CA ASN A 203 6.02 9.38 -19.08
C ASN A 203 6.32 8.06 -18.36
N ASN A 204 6.34 6.93 -19.09
CA ASN A 204 6.69 5.63 -18.51
C ASN A 204 8.14 5.62 -17.97
N LEU A 205 9.10 6.12 -18.76
CA LEU A 205 10.50 6.26 -18.29
C LEU A 205 10.59 7.17 -17.07
N ALA A 206 9.89 8.31 -17.07
CA ALA A 206 9.89 9.24 -15.94
C ALA A 206 9.36 8.58 -14.67
N ASN A 207 8.33 7.73 -14.77
CA ASN A 207 7.80 7.00 -13.62
C ASN A 207 8.80 5.94 -13.10
N MET A 208 9.47 5.21 -13.98
CA MET A 208 10.51 4.24 -13.61
C MET A 208 11.70 4.91 -12.91
N LEU A 209 12.16 6.06 -13.42
CA LEU A 209 13.23 6.84 -12.79
C LEU A 209 12.79 7.38 -11.41
N GLY A 210 11.55 7.86 -11.30
CA GLY A 210 10.97 8.29 -10.02
C GLY A 210 10.96 7.17 -8.98
N ARG A 211 10.57 5.95 -9.36
CA ARG A 211 10.62 4.76 -8.47
C ARG A 211 12.05 4.41 -8.05
N ARG A 212 13.02 4.54 -8.97
CA ARG A 212 14.43 4.32 -8.61
C ARG A 212 14.92 5.36 -7.61
N TYR A 213 14.52 6.62 -7.77
CA TYR A 213 14.77 7.67 -6.76
C TYR A 213 14.15 7.34 -5.41
N GLU A 214 12.88 6.92 -5.36
CA GLU A 214 12.20 6.54 -4.12
C GLU A 214 12.95 5.42 -3.37
N ARG A 215 13.55 4.48 -4.11
CA ARG A 215 14.30 3.35 -3.54
C ARG A 215 15.73 3.68 -3.15
N MET A 216 16.45 4.43 -3.99
CA MET A 216 17.88 4.70 -3.83
C MET A 216 18.19 6.07 -3.21
N GLY A 217 17.26 7.02 -3.31
CA GLY A 217 17.41 8.39 -2.82
C GLY A 217 18.36 9.25 -3.67
N GLU A 218 18.77 8.79 -4.86
CA GLU A 218 19.72 9.51 -5.71
C GLU A 218 19.05 10.69 -6.44
N MET A 219 19.45 11.92 -6.11
CA MET A 219 18.85 13.14 -6.69
C MET A 219 18.92 13.19 -8.21
N LYS A 220 19.93 12.59 -8.83
CA LYS A 220 20.04 12.50 -10.28
C LYS A 220 18.86 11.79 -10.93
N ASP A 221 18.36 10.73 -10.31
CA ASP A 221 17.20 10.00 -10.83
C ASP A 221 15.93 10.86 -10.79
N LEU A 222 15.76 11.65 -9.74
CA LEU A 222 14.66 12.60 -9.63
C LEU A 222 14.76 13.73 -10.67
N GLU A 223 15.95 14.26 -10.90
CA GLU A 223 16.22 15.27 -11.91
C GLU A 223 15.95 14.74 -13.31
N ASP A 224 16.48 13.56 -13.66
CA ASP A 224 16.24 12.88 -14.93
C ASP A 224 14.73 12.57 -15.11
N SER A 225 14.05 12.18 -14.02
CA SER A 225 12.60 11.90 -14.01
C SER A 225 11.79 13.17 -14.32
N ILE A 226 12.11 14.31 -13.69
CA ILE A 226 11.44 15.60 -13.93
C ILE A 226 11.67 16.07 -15.36
N GLU A 227 12.92 16.02 -15.85
CA GLU A 227 13.24 16.44 -17.22
C GLU A 227 12.48 15.60 -18.25
N THR A 228 12.46 14.26 -18.03
CA THR A 228 11.75 13.34 -18.92
C THR A 228 10.22 13.59 -18.89
N ALA A 229 9.65 13.86 -17.69
CA ALA A 229 8.24 14.18 -17.55
C ALA A 229 7.86 15.53 -18.21
N ARG A 230 8.75 16.56 -18.14
CA ARG A 230 8.55 17.82 -18.87
C ARG A 230 8.49 17.58 -20.38
N ARG A 231 9.42 16.81 -20.92
CA ARG A 231 9.43 16.45 -22.34
C ARG A 231 8.16 15.71 -22.72
N ALA A 232 7.64 14.83 -21.88
CA ALA A 232 6.36 14.17 -22.11
C ALA A 232 5.22 15.17 -22.23
N VAL A 233 5.12 16.13 -21.31
CA VAL A 233 4.09 17.20 -21.34
C VAL A 233 4.26 18.11 -22.58
N GLU A 234 5.49 18.53 -22.92
CA GLU A 234 5.79 19.38 -24.06
C GLU A 234 5.50 18.71 -25.41
N SER A 235 5.67 17.38 -25.49
CA SER A 235 5.37 16.59 -26.69
C SER A 235 3.88 16.27 -26.85
N THR A 236 3.03 16.76 -25.93
CA THR A 236 1.60 16.40 -25.88
C THR A 236 0.74 17.57 -26.32
N PRO A 237 -0.18 17.38 -27.29
CA PRO A 237 -1.17 18.39 -27.65
C PRO A 237 -2.12 18.74 -26.49
N ASP A 238 -2.56 19.99 -26.41
CA ASP A 238 -3.42 20.50 -25.32
C ASP A 238 -4.74 19.72 -25.13
N HIS A 239 -5.24 19.07 -26.17
CA HIS A 239 -6.49 18.30 -26.13
C HIS A 239 -6.27 16.79 -25.99
N HIS A 240 -5.05 16.36 -25.72
CA HIS A 240 -4.75 14.94 -25.57
C HIS A 240 -5.36 14.39 -24.28
N PRO A 241 -6.07 13.25 -24.32
CA PRO A 241 -6.79 12.72 -23.15
C PRO A 241 -5.88 12.44 -21.93
N ASN A 242 -4.62 12.10 -22.17
CA ASN A 242 -3.67 11.78 -21.08
C ASN A 242 -2.87 13.01 -20.58
N LEU A 243 -3.07 14.22 -21.14
CA LEU A 243 -2.29 15.40 -20.74
C LEU A 243 -2.43 15.69 -19.23
N ALA A 244 -3.65 15.58 -18.70
CA ALA A 244 -3.91 15.79 -17.28
C ALA A 244 -3.12 14.83 -16.39
N ALA A 245 -3.06 13.55 -16.75
CA ALA A 245 -2.31 12.53 -16.02
C ALA A 245 -0.80 12.83 -16.05
N TRP A 246 -0.24 13.24 -17.19
CA TRP A 246 1.19 13.55 -17.31
C TRP A 246 1.57 14.84 -16.57
N LEU A 247 0.71 15.85 -16.59
CA LEU A 247 0.86 17.06 -15.77
C LEU A 247 0.83 16.74 -14.26
N SER A 248 -0.08 15.85 -13.84
CA SER A 248 -0.15 15.39 -12.47
C SER A 248 1.13 14.64 -12.05
N ASN A 249 1.65 13.75 -12.92
CA ASN A 249 2.91 13.03 -12.69
C ASN A 249 4.10 13.99 -12.59
N LEU A 250 4.19 14.98 -13.47
CA LEU A 250 5.23 16.03 -13.38
C LEU A 250 5.11 16.81 -12.08
N GLY A 251 3.89 17.23 -11.70
CA GLY A 251 3.64 17.96 -10.46
C GLY A 251 4.06 17.17 -9.21
N ASN A 252 3.84 15.83 -9.19
CA ASN A 252 4.25 14.99 -8.07
C ASN A 252 5.79 14.89 -7.96
N LYS A 253 6.49 14.75 -9.07
CA LYS A 253 7.96 14.71 -9.11
C LYS A 253 8.60 16.04 -8.67
N LEU A 254 8.02 17.16 -9.10
CA LEU A 254 8.44 18.51 -8.66
C LEU A 254 8.19 18.72 -7.16
N GLU A 255 7.05 18.26 -6.63
CA GLU A 255 6.74 18.27 -5.21
C GLU A 255 7.79 17.46 -4.42
N SER A 256 8.12 16.24 -4.86
CA SER A 256 9.17 15.40 -4.23
C SER A 256 10.53 16.12 -4.21
N ARG A 257 10.91 16.80 -5.29
CA ARG A 257 12.15 17.59 -5.29
C ARG A 257 12.07 18.78 -4.34
N SER A 258 10.94 19.50 -4.31
CA SER A 258 10.70 20.60 -3.39
C SER A 258 10.74 20.17 -1.92
N GLU A 259 10.25 18.98 -1.58
CA GLU A 259 10.34 18.44 -0.23
C GLU A 259 11.79 18.18 0.19
N ARG A 260 12.62 17.70 -0.74
CA ARG A 260 14.02 17.38 -0.49
C ARG A 260 14.92 18.60 -0.43
N THR A 261 14.73 19.53 -1.37
CA THR A 261 15.60 20.74 -1.52
C THR A 261 15.08 21.94 -0.72
N ARG A 262 13.83 21.95 -0.32
CA ARG A 262 13.10 23.10 0.25
C ARG A 262 12.92 24.27 -0.72
N GLU A 263 13.19 24.11 -2.00
CA GLU A 263 13.01 25.15 -3.01
C GLU A 263 11.55 25.44 -3.29
N MET A 264 11.14 26.71 -3.16
CA MET A 264 9.76 27.15 -3.44
C MET A 264 9.42 27.10 -4.92
N LYS A 265 10.38 27.36 -5.79
CA LYS A 265 10.19 27.35 -7.26
C LYS A 265 9.59 26.03 -7.75
N ASP A 266 10.09 24.91 -7.25
CA ASP A 266 9.59 23.59 -7.63
C ASP A 266 8.13 23.37 -7.17
N LEU A 267 7.81 23.84 -5.96
CA LEU A 267 6.44 23.75 -5.44
C LEU A 267 5.46 24.64 -6.22
N GLU A 268 5.89 25.84 -6.62
CA GLU A 268 5.12 26.75 -7.46
C GLU A 268 4.87 26.14 -8.85
N GLU A 269 5.89 25.53 -9.47
CA GLU A 269 5.75 24.82 -10.75
C GLU A 269 4.85 23.60 -10.59
N ALA A 270 4.94 22.85 -9.49
CA ALA A 270 4.06 21.73 -9.18
C ALA A 270 2.59 22.15 -9.07
N ILE A 271 2.31 23.29 -8.43
CA ILE A 271 0.97 23.87 -8.32
C ILE A 271 0.45 24.28 -9.71
N GLN A 272 1.30 24.92 -10.53
CA GLN A 272 0.90 25.30 -11.89
C GLN A 272 0.59 24.09 -12.76
N ALA A 273 1.41 23.02 -12.68
CA ALA A 273 1.14 21.76 -13.37
C ALA A 273 -0.18 21.13 -12.90
N ALA A 274 -0.45 21.12 -11.58
CA ALA A 274 -1.68 20.60 -11.02
C ALA A 274 -2.92 21.42 -11.46
N ARG A 275 -2.84 22.75 -11.54
CA ARG A 275 -3.93 23.61 -12.04
C ARG A 275 -4.23 23.28 -13.51
N ARG A 276 -3.20 23.20 -14.37
CA ARG A 276 -3.35 22.79 -15.76
C ARG A 276 -3.93 21.38 -15.89
N ALA A 277 -3.58 20.47 -14.98
CA ALA A 277 -4.18 19.12 -14.97
C ALA A 277 -5.68 19.16 -14.68
N VAL A 278 -6.12 19.99 -13.71
CA VAL A 278 -7.57 20.19 -13.42
C VAL A 278 -8.28 20.81 -14.61
N GLU A 279 -7.68 21.82 -15.27
CA GLU A 279 -8.24 22.50 -16.45
C GLU A 279 -8.32 21.59 -17.67
N ALA A 280 -7.33 20.69 -17.86
CA ALA A 280 -7.30 19.73 -18.96
C ALA A 280 -8.24 18.53 -18.77
N THR A 281 -8.79 18.34 -17.56
CA THR A 281 -9.71 17.24 -17.26
C THR A 281 -11.14 17.67 -17.52
N PRO A 282 -11.90 17.00 -18.43
CA PRO A 282 -13.29 17.34 -18.70
C PRO A 282 -14.18 17.18 -17.46
N ASP A 283 -15.21 18.00 -17.36
CA ASP A 283 -16.23 17.90 -16.31
C ASP A 283 -16.93 16.54 -16.34
N GLY A 284 -17.05 15.92 -15.15
CA GLY A 284 -17.66 14.59 -15.02
C GLY A 284 -16.73 13.43 -15.37
N CYS A 285 -15.47 13.69 -15.72
CA CYS A 285 -14.47 12.64 -15.86
C CYS A 285 -14.11 12.03 -14.50
N PRO A 286 -13.99 10.70 -14.37
CA PRO A 286 -13.59 10.05 -13.11
C PRO A 286 -12.28 10.60 -12.52
N ASP A 287 -11.36 11.06 -13.35
CA ASP A 287 -10.06 11.58 -12.92
C ASP A 287 -10.11 12.99 -12.33
N GLN A 288 -11.21 13.74 -12.54
CA GLN A 288 -11.36 15.12 -12.06
C GLN A 288 -11.17 15.24 -10.54
N ALA A 289 -11.70 14.27 -9.81
CA ALA A 289 -11.55 14.22 -8.35
C ALA A 289 -10.09 14.04 -7.92
N ALA A 290 -9.36 13.15 -8.59
CA ALA A 290 -7.94 12.91 -8.32
C ALA A 290 -7.10 14.16 -8.62
N MET A 291 -7.32 14.83 -9.74
CA MET A 291 -6.61 16.06 -10.11
C MET A 291 -6.89 17.19 -9.12
N SER A 292 -8.16 17.38 -8.71
CA SER A 292 -8.56 18.37 -7.71
C SER A 292 -7.93 18.09 -6.34
N ASN A 293 -7.93 16.84 -5.89
CA ASN A 293 -7.28 16.42 -4.65
C ASN A 293 -5.76 16.68 -4.69
N ASN A 294 -5.09 16.35 -5.81
CA ASN A 294 -3.65 16.57 -5.96
C ASN A 294 -3.28 18.07 -5.93
N LEU A 295 -4.12 18.92 -6.51
CA LEU A 295 -3.97 20.37 -6.38
C LEU A 295 -4.11 20.83 -4.92
N GLY A 296 -5.13 20.35 -4.21
CA GLY A 296 -5.35 20.67 -2.78
C GLY A 296 -4.15 20.29 -1.90
N ILE A 297 -3.53 19.11 -2.13
CA ILE A 297 -2.32 18.69 -1.42
C ILE A 297 -1.15 19.65 -1.66
N LYS A 298 -0.91 20.08 -2.89
CA LYS A 298 0.19 20.99 -3.22
C LYS A 298 -0.03 22.40 -2.64
N LEU A 299 -1.29 22.87 -2.61
CA LEU A 299 -1.66 24.14 -1.99
C LEU A 299 -1.44 24.10 -0.47
N ILE A 300 -1.84 23.02 0.23
CA ILE A 300 -1.56 22.88 1.67
C ILE A 300 -0.06 22.84 1.96
N ARG A 301 0.75 22.21 1.11
CA ARG A 301 2.22 22.24 1.23
C ARG A 301 2.81 23.64 1.09
N ARG A 302 2.24 24.49 0.20
CA ARG A 302 2.65 25.87 0.10
C ARG A 302 2.21 26.68 1.32
N TYR A 303 0.95 26.50 1.78
CA TYR A 303 0.46 27.08 3.00
C TYR A 303 1.35 26.76 4.22
N GLU A 304 1.75 25.50 4.39
CA GLU A 304 2.65 25.07 5.49
C GLU A 304 4.01 25.79 5.50
N ARG A 305 4.43 26.37 4.37
CA ARG A 305 5.69 27.12 4.24
C ARG A 305 5.53 28.63 4.29
N THR A 306 4.39 29.15 3.82
CA THR A 306 4.16 30.60 3.65
C THR A 306 3.15 31.15 4.63
N GLU A 307 2.31 30.31 5.24
CA GLU A 307 1.15 30.66 6.08
C GLU A 307 0.12 31.56 5.35
N GLU A 308 0.12 31.56 4.00
CA GLU A 308 -0.83 32.33 3.20
C GLU A 308 -2.22 31.69 3.25
N MET A 309 -3.17 32.30 3.95
CA MET A 309 -4.54 31.80 4.14
C MET A 309 -5.25 31.47 2.83
N LYS A 310 -4.97 32.21 1.76
CA LYS A 310 -5.54 31.97 0.43
C LYS A 310 -5.29 30.53 -0.07
N ASP A 311 -4.10 29.99 0.20
CA ASP A 311 -3.76 28.64 -0.22
C ASP A 311 -4.55 27.57 0.55
N LEU A 312 -4.74 27.82 1.85
CA LEU A 312 -5.56 26.93 2.69
C LEU A 312 -7.06 26.97 2.28
N GLU A 313 -7.58 28.14 1.99
CA GLU A 313 -8.97 28.31 1.51
C GLU A 313 -9.17 27.62 0.17
N GLU A 314 -8.24 27.80 -0.77
CA GLU A 314 -8.28 27.13 -2.09
C GLU A 314 -8.08 25.61 -1.95
N ALA A 315 -7.22 25.13 -1.04
CA ALA A 315 -7.07 23.71 -0.77
C ALA A 315 -8.37 23.07 -0.26
N ILE A 316 -9.08 23.76 0.63
CA ILE A 316 -10.40 23.30 1.13
C ILE A 316 -11.42 23.25 -0.01
N GLU A 317 -11.47 24.29 -0.85
CA GLU A 317 -12.40 24.34 -1.99
C GLU A 317 -12.13 23.20 -2.99
N THR A 318 -10.88 23.03 -3.38
CA THR A 318 -10.47 21.96 -4.34
C THR A 318 -10.70 20.58 -3.75
N GLY A 319 -10.41 20.40 -2.46
CA GLY A 319 -10.66 19.14 -1.75
C GLY A 319 -12.16 18.81 -1.67
N ARG A 320 -13.04 19.79 -1.37
CA ARG A 320 -14.49 19.62 -1.41
C ARG A 320 -14.97 19.25 -2.82
N ARG A 321 -14.48 19.93 -3.84
CA ARG A 321 -14.80 19.61 -5.24
C ARG A 321 -14.42 18.17 -5.58
N ALA A 322 -13.26 17.68 -5.10
CA ALA A 322 -12.86 16.30 -5.27
C ALA A 322 -13.85 15.33 -4.60
N VAL A 323 -14.29 15.61 -3.37
CA VAL A 323 -15.28 14.79 -2.67
C VAL A 323 -16.64 14.81 -3.37
N ASP A 324 -17.15 15.99 -3.73
CA ASP A 324 -18.46 16.17 -4.34
C ASP A 324 -18.59 15.53 -5.73
N SER A 325 -17.49 15.47 -6.49
CA SER A 325 -17.43 14.81 -7.80
C SER A 325 -17.22 13.29 -7.73
N THR A 326 -17.07 12.74 -6.52
CA THR A 326 -16.76 11.33 -6.31
C THR A 326 -17.97 10.54 -5.86
N PRO A 327 -18.31 9.42 -6.52
CA PRO A 327 -19.38 8.54 -6.05
C PRO A 327 -19.07 7.95 -4.66
N ASP A 328 -20.10 7.74 -3.85
CA ASP A 328 -20.00 7.22 -2.45
C ASP A 328 -19.24 5.90 -2.34
N TYR A 329 -19.21 5.14 -3.41
CA TYR A 329 -18.57 3.83 -3.48
C TYR A 329 -17.14 3.86 -4.00
N HIS A 330 -16.58 5.02 -4.34
CA HIS A 330 -15.25 5.12 -4.92
C HIS A 330 -14.17 4.76 -3.87
N PRO A 331 -13.21 3.88 -4.18
CA PRO A 331 -12.23 3.39 -3.20
C PRO A 331 -11.35 4.49 -2.60
N ASN A 332 -11.10 5.56 -3.35
CA ASN A 332 -10.27 6.68 -2.90
C ASN A 332 -11.07 7.77 -2.15
N LEU A 333 -12.40 7.67 -2.08
CA LEU A 333 -13.23 8.68 -1.39
C LEU A 333 -12.77 8.90 0.05
N ALA A 334 -12.43 7.84 0.78
CA ALA A 334 -11.93 7.95 2.15
C ALA A 334 -10.62 8.74 2.26
N ALA A 335 -9.72 8.60 1.28
CA ALA A 335 -8.46 9.35 1.25
C ALA A 335 -8.73 10.85 1.01
N TRP A 336 -9.63 11.19 0.11
CA TRP A 336 -9.98 12.59 -0.17
C TRP A 336 -10.72 13.24 0.98
N LEU A 337 -11.69 12.56 1.59
CA LEU A 337 -12.36 12.99 2.81
C LEU A 337 -11.37 13.23 3.96
N ASN A 338 -10.39 12.33 4.11
CA ASN A 338 -9.32 12.49 5.10
C ASN A 338 -8.48 13.76 4.84
N ASN A 339 -8.14 14.04 3.58
CA ASN A 339 -7.39 15.25 3.23
C ASN A 339 -8.20 16.52 3.55
N VAL A 340 -9.48 16.57 3.18
CA VAL A 340 -10.35 17.71 3.52
C VAL A 340 -10.45 17.87 5.04
N GLY A 341 -10.62 16.78 5.79
CA GLY A 341 -10.64 16.81 7.26
C GLY A 341 -9.37 17.44 7.84
N ARG A 342 -8.19 17.08 7.29
CA ARG A 342 -6.91 17.66 7.69
C ARG A 342 -6.76 19.13 7.29
N PHE A 343 -7.32 19.56 6.15
CA PHE A 343 -7.31 20.97 5.76
C PHE A 343 -8.14 21.81 6.74
N PHE A 344 -9.31 21.32 7.18
CA PHE A 344 -10.11 21.95 8.22
C PHE A 344 -9.44 21.95 9.59
N GLU A 345 -8.68 20.93 9.94
CA GLU A 345 -7.84 20.92 11.14
C GLU A 345 -6.83 22.08 11.10
N ARG A 346 -6.12 22.25 9.97
CA ARG A 346 -5.20 23.40 9.80
C ARG A 346 -5.91 24.74 9.89
N LEU A 347 -7.13 24.83 9.35
CA LEU A 347 -7.96 26.04 9.50
C LEU A 347 -8.32 26.30 10.98
N TYR A 348 -8.63 25.25 11.74
CA TYR A 348 -8.87 25.37 13.17
C TYR A 348 -7.62 25.81 13.94
N GLU A 349 -6.45 25.27 13.64
CA GLU A 349 -5.18 25.67 14.25
C GLU A 349 -4.89 27.17 14.07
N GLN A 350 -5.29 27.76 12.95
CA GLN A 350 -5.13 29.18 12.67
C GLN A 350 -6.25 30.05 13.25
N THR A 351 -7.49 29.59 13.16
CA THR A 351 -8.66 30.42 13.52
C THR A 351 -9.11 30.24 14.96
N GLY A 352 -8.79 29.08 15.58
CA GLY A 352 -9.31 28.68 16.89
C GLY A 352 -10.82 28.43 16.93
N LYS A 353 -11.52 28.43 15.77
CA LYS A 353 -12.96 28.31 15.72
C LYS A 353 -13.41 26.86 15.86
N MET A 354 -14.20 26.57 16.91
CA MET A 354 -14.74 25.22 17.17
C MET A 354 -15.60 24.68 16.01
N ARG A 355 -16.15 25.55 15.15
CA ARG A 355 -16.87 25.14 13.95
C ARG A 355 -15.95 24.40 12.97
N ASP A 356 -14.73 24.93 12.74
CA ASP A 356 -13.77 24.36 11.81
C ASP A 356 -13.30 22.99 12.30
N LEU A 357 -13.13 22.83 13.62
CA LEU A 357 -12.85 21.55 14.27
C LEU A 357 -14.02 20.55 14.11
N GLY A 358 -15.26 21.04 14.15
CA GLY A 358 -16.45 20.24 13.90
C GLY A 358 -16.52 19.71 12.47
N GLU A 359 -16.22 20.57 11.47
CA GLU A 359 -16.12 20.17 10.05
C GLU A 359 -15.02 19.14 9.85
N ALA A 360 -13.82 19.36 10.42
CA ALA A 360 -12.72 18.39 10.36
C ALA A 360 -13.16 17.01 10.84
N SER A 361 -13.77 16.94 12.03
CA SER A 361 -14.26 15.69 12.61
C SER A 361 -15.35 15.03 11.75
N ALA A 362 -16.24 15.83 11.13
CA ALA A 362 -17.30 15.31 10.27
C ALA A 362 -16.73 14.63 9.01
N TYR A 363 -15.79 15.26 8.31
CA TYR A 363 -15.14 14.68 7.14
C TYR A 363 -14.34 13.42 7.49
N LEU A 364 -13.61 13.40 8.60
CA LEU A 364 -12.85 12.23 9.07
C LEU A 364 -13.77 11.06 9.46
N LEU A 365 -14.93 11.32 10.07
CA LEU A 365 -15.94 10.29 10.35
C LEU A 365 -16.59 9.75 9.07
N GLN A 366 -16.83 10.59 8.07
CA GLN A 366 -17.28 10.14 6.76
C GLN A 366 -16.24 9.23 6.10
N ALA A 367 -14.94 9.60 6.15
CA ALA A 367 -13.86 8.77 5.66
C ALA A 367 -13.82 7.39 6.35
N TRP A 368 -14.00 7.36 7.67
CA TRP A 368 -14.12 6.12 8.44
C TRP A 368 -15.29 5.25 7.96
N SER A 369 -16.40 5.86 7.56
CA SER A 369 -17.64 5.18 7.17
C SER A 369 -17.58 4.60 5.74
N CYS A 370 -16.56 4.92 4.93
CA CYS A 370 -16.37 4.41 3.57
C CYS A 370 -15.96 2.93 3.58
N LEU A 371 -16.92 2.00 3.65
CA LEU A 371 -16.64 0.56 3.75
C LEU A 371 -15.91 -0.04 2.53
N HIS A 372 -15.97 0.64 1.39
CA HIS A 372 -15.31 0.23 0.15
C HIS A 372 -13.84 0.65 0.07
N ALA A 373 -13.40 1.54 0.96
CA ALA A 373 -12.04 2.01 0.98
C ALA A 373 -11.09 1.00 1.62
N VAL A 374 -9.81 1.08 1.25
CA VAL A 374 -8.74 0.31 1.89
C VAL A 374 -8.75 0.59 3.40
N PRO A 375 -8.66 -0.44 4.26
CA PRO A 375 -8.68 -0.28 5.72
C PRO A 375 -7.68 0.75 6.24
N PHE A 376 -6.51 0.87 5.63
CA PHE A 376 -5.49 1.85 5.97
C PHE A 376 -6.01 3.30 5.94
N HIS A 377 -6.68 3.73 4.88
CA HIS A 377 -7.24 5.09 4.79
C HIS A 377 -8.32 5.35 5.81
N ARG A 378 -9.14 4.36 6.10
CA ARG A 378 -10.19 4.43 7.12
C ARG A 378 -9.59 4.60 8.51
N VAL A 379 -8.61 3.75 8.86
CA VAL A 379 -7.94 3.79 10.18
C VAL A 379 -7.19 5.11 10.36
N THR A 380 -6.47 5.59 9.34
CA THR A 380 -5.76 6.88 9.40
C THR A 380 -6.70 8.05 9.69
N ALA A 381 -7.83 8.11 9.00
CA ALA A 381 -8.84 9.15 9.23
C ALA A 381 -9.46 9.05 10.63
N ALA A 382 -9.79 7.85 11.08
CA ALA A 382 -10.39 7.62 12.39
C ALA A 382 -9.40 7.89 13.54
N ALA A 383 -8.14 7.54 13.40
CA ALA A 383 -7.08 7.86 14.36
C ALA A 383 -6.96 9.39 14.54
N LYS A 384 -6.95 10.12 13.43
CA LYS A 384 -6.95 11.58 13.49
C LYS A 384 -8.22 12.14 14.11
N CYS A 385 -9.37 11.55 13.81
CA CYS A 385 -10.64 11.91 14.43
C CYS A 385 -10.62 11.72 15.97
N LEU A 386 -9.97 10.68 16.49
CA LEU A 386 -9.81 10.46 17.94
C LEU A 386 -9.10 11.63 18.62
N GLU A 387 -8.01 12.13 18.02
CA GLU A 387 -7.31 13.32 18.52
C GLU A 387 -8.23 14.54 18.60
N LEU A 388 -9.04 14.77 17.55
CA LEU A 388 -9.97 15.90 17.51
C LEU A 388 -11.13 15.74 18.49
N LEU A 389 -11.63 14.52 18.71
CA LEU A 389 -12.65 14.21 19.72
C LEU A 389 -12.11 14.45 21.14
N ALA A 390 -10.82 14.22 21.38
CA ALA A 390 -10.16 14.54 22.63
C ALA A 390 -10.17 16.06 22.90
N ILE A 391 -9.80 16.88 21.89
CA ILE A 391 -9.87 18.35 22.00
C ILE A 391 -11.31 18.83 22.26
N GLN A 392 -12.31 18.17 21.65
CA GLN A 392 -13.72 18.48 21.83
C GLN A 392 -14.31 17.93 23.14
N ASN A 393 -13.54 17.16 23.92
CA ASN A 393 -13.98 16.44 25.12
C ASN A 393 -15.18 15.50 24.88
N ARG A 394 -15.25 14.86 23.70
CA ARG A 394 -16.31 13.92 23.31
C ARG A 394 -15.93 12.47 23.65
N VAL A 395 -15.85 12.19 24.94
CA VAL A 395 -15.28 10.93 25.49
C VAL A 395 -16.01 9.68 24.99
N ASP A 396 -17.36 9.63 25.07
CA ASP A 396 -18.14 8.46 24.67
C ASP A 396 -17.99 8.13 23.19
N GLN A 397 -17.94 9.17 22.34
CA GLN A 397 -17.71 8.99 20.91
C GLN A 397 -16.29 8.48 20.64
N GLY A 398 -15.30 9.01 21.38
CA GLY A 398 -13.91 8.53 21.31
C GLY A 398 -13.78 7.05 21.71
N ILE A 399 -14.41 6.62 22.78
CA ILE A 399 -14.43 5.21 23.21
C ILE A 399 -15.04 4.31 22.12
N ASN A 400 -16.22 4.69 21.60
CA ASN A 400 -16.90 3.89 20.58
C ASN A 400 -16.06 3.78 19.28
N LEU A 401 -15.50 4.90 18.82
CA LEU A 401 -14.66 4.94 17.64
C LEU A 401 -13.36 4.13 17.84
N GLY A 402 -12.66 4.36 18.95
CA GLY A 402 -11.39 3.69 19.26
C GLY A 402 -11.52 2.17 19.31
N ARG A 403 -12.59 1.62 19.91
CA ARG A 403 -12.86 0.18 19.90
C ARG A 403 -13.03 -0.37 18.46
N LYS A 404 -13.87 0.29 17.67
CA LYS A 404 -14.09 -0.12 16.28
C LYS A 404 -12.81 -0.06 15.44
N ILE A 405 -11.91 0.89 15.72
CA ILE A 405 -10.61 0.94 15.06
C ILE A 405 -9.76 -0.27 15.48
N LEU A 406 -9.67 -0.57 16.79
CA LEU A 406 -8.90 -1.74 17.27
C LEU A 406 -9.40 -3.05 16.66
N ASP A 407 -10.71 -3.20 16.46
CA ASP A 407 -11.30 -4.38 15.80
C ASP A 407 -10.92 -4.48 14.31
N LEU A 408 -10.68 -3.34 13.64
CA LEU A 408 -10.29 -3.31 12.23
C LEU A 408 -8.78 -3.48 12.03
N LEU A 409 -7.93 -3.14 13.01
CA LEU A 409 -6.47 -3.16 12.87
C LEU A 409 -5.88 -4.50 12.36
N PRO A 410 -6.37 -5.68 12.78
CA PRO A 410 -5.86 -6.95 12.26
C PRO A 410 -6.01 -7.13 10.75
N SER A 411 -6.94 -6.40 10.12
CA SER A 411 -7.16 -6.44 8.68
C SER A 411 -6.25 -5.51 7.87
N VAL A 412 -5.48 -4.65 8.53
CA VAL A 412 -4.58 -3.72 7.83
C VAL A 412 -3.25 -4.40 7.53
N HIS A 413 -2.90 -4.47 6.25
CA HIS A 413 -1.64 -5.07 5.81
C HIS A 413 -0.52 -4.03 5.77
N THR A 414 0.62 -4.34 6.41
CA THR A 414 1.77 -3.43 6.50
C THR A 414 2.97 -3.89 5.67
N ARG A 415 3.02 -5.15 5.27
CA ARG A 415 4.21 -5.77 4.65
C ARG A 415 4.51 -5.30 3.22
N THR A 416 3.50 -4.81 2.50
CA THR A 416 3.64 -4.26 1.14
C THR A 416 3.97 -2.78 1.11
N LEU A 417 4.01 -2.13 2.29
CA LEU A 417 4.34 -0.73 2.44
C LEU A 417 5.85 -0.53 2.51
N ASP A 418 6.34 0.61 2.05
CA ASP A 418 7.72 0.99 2.28
C ASP A 418 8.03 1.16 3.79
N ARG A 419 9.31 1.29 4.14
CA ARG A 419 9.74 1.37 5.53
C ARG A 419 9.16 2.59 6.27
N ASN A 420 8.98 3.71 5.57
CA ASN A 420 8.43 4.94 6.16
C ASN A 420 6.94 4.79 6.41
N ASP A 421 6.21 4.22 5.45
CA ASP A 421 4.79 3.93 5.57
C ASP A 421 4.52 2.88 6.66
N GLN A 422 5.35 1.84 6.76
CA GLN A 422 5.27 0.87 7.86
C GLN A 422 5.44 1.55 9.23
N GLN A 423 6.43 2.42 9.37
CA GLN A 423 6.66 3.16 10.60
C GLN A 423 5.49 4.10 10.92
N PHE A 424 4.93 4.75 9.92
CA PHE A 424 3.75 5.60 10.06
C PHE A 424 2.52 4.79 10.53
N VAL A 425 2.25 3.63 9.94
CA VAL A 425 1.16 2.73 10.34
C VAL A 425 1.32 2.28 11.78
N ILE A 426 2.51 1.84 12.16
CA ILE A 426 2.82 1.37 13.52
C ILE A 426 2.60 2.50 14.54
N SER A 427 3.07 3.72 14.23
CA SER A 427 2.88 4.88 15.11
C SER A 427 1.41 5.26 15.24
N THR A 428 0.64 5.18 14.16
CA THR A 428 -0.81 5.42 14.15
C THR A 428 -1.55 4.41 15.03
N PHE A 429 -1.21 3.13 14.92
CA PHE A 429 -1.84 2.07 15.74
C PHE A 429 -1.53 2.24 17.22
N ALA A 430 -0.27 2.56 17.56
CA ALA A 430 0.13 2.86 18.93
C ALA A 430 -0.62 4.10 19.47
N GLY A 431 -0.83 5.11 18.64
CA GLY A 431 -1.61 6.31 18.97
C GLY A 431 -3.06 5.98 19.31
N VAL A 432 -3.74 5.21 18.46
CA VAL A 432 -5.14 4.78 18.67
C VAL A 432 -5.33 4.07 20.01
N ALA A 433 -4.47 3.08 20.31
CA ALA A 433 -4.56 2.33 21.57
C ALA A 433 -4.31 3.24 22.79
N SER A 434 -3.37 4.20 22.66
CA SER A 434 -3.04 5.17 23.71
C SER A 434 -4.19 6.15 23.97
N ASP A 435 -4.81 6.68 22.92
CA ASP A 435 -5.93 7.62 23.03
C ASP A 435 -7.18 6.93 23.59
N LEU A 436 -7.49 5.71 23.12
CA LEU A 436 -8.59 4.93 23.66
C LEU A 436 -8.38 4.62 25.15
N CYS A 437 -7.16 4.23 25.54
CA CYS A 437 -6.79 4.04 26.93
C CYS A 437 -7.05 5.33 27.76
N ALA A 438 -6.63 6.49 27.25
CA ALA A 438 -6.86 7.77 27.93
C ALA A 438 -8.36 8.08 28.10
N PHE A 439 -9.20 7.84 27.08
CA PHE A 439 -10.65 8.01 27.18
C PHE A 439 -11.27 7.04 28.22
N LEU A 440 -10.87 5.78 28.21
CA LEU A 440 -11.37 4.79 29.17
C LEU A 440 -10.96 5.12 30.61
N LEU A 441 -9.73 5.60 30.82
CA LEU A 441 -9.27 6.06 32.13
C LEU A 441 -10.02 7.29 32.61
N SER A 442 -10.45 8.18 31.72
CA SER A 442 -11.27 9.35 32.09
C SER A 442 -12.67 8.98 32.61
N THR A 443 -13.15 7.77 32.25
CA THR A 443 -14.43 7.20 32.70
C THR A 443 -14.26 6.12 33.78
N ASN A 444 -13.09 6.03 34.41
CA ASN A 444 -12.75 5.04 35.44
C ASN A 444 -12.84 3.56 35.00
N ARG A 445 -12.66 3.27 33.71
CA ARG A 445 -12.70 1.92 33.12
C ARG A 445 -11.28 1.34 33.02
N LEU A 446 -10.60 1.20 34.17
CA LEU A 446 -9.17 0.90 34.24
C LEU A 446 -8.79 -0.46 33.62
N THR A 447 -9.55 -1.53 33.92
CA THR A 447 -9.34 -2.88 33.39
C THR A 447 -9.36 -2.86 31.86
N GLU A 448 -10.40 -2.31 31.31
CA GLU A 448 -10.59 -2.23 29.86
C GLU A 448 -9.53 -1.33 29.17
N ALA A 449 -9.14 -0.23 29.84
CA ALA A 449 -8.09 0.66 29.34
C ALA A 449 -6.76 -0.09 29.15
N LEU A 450 -6.39 -0.93 30.12
CA LEU A 450 -5.18 -1.72 30.02
C LEU A 450 -5.28 -2.82 28.96
N GLU A 451 -6.40 -3.52 28.90
CA GLU A 451 -6.64 -4.59 27.90
C GLU A 451 -6.60 -4.04 26.45
N CYS A 452 -7.23 -2.90 26.19
CA CYS A 452 -7.18 -2.25 24.89
C CYS A 452 -5.77 -1.79 24.50
N LEU A 453 -4.99 -1.31 25.47
CA LEU A 453 -3.62 -0.88 25.26
C LEU A 453 -2.71 -2.04 24.88
N GLU A 454 -2.83 -3.17 25.57
CA GLU A 454 -2.08 -4.40 25.27
C GLU A 454 -2.57 -5.07 23.97
N GLN A 455 -3.85 -4.98 23.63
CA GLN A 455 -4.37 -5.43 22.33
C GLN A 455 -3.69 -4.67 21.18
N GLY A 456 -3.63 -3.34 21.26
CA GLY A 456 -2.95 -2.54 20.24
C GLY A 456 -1.47 -2.92 20.08
N ARG A 457 -0.77 -3.19 21.19
CA ARG A 457 0.62 -3.66 21.17
C ARG A 457 0.77 -5.05 20.58
N ALA A 458 -0.10 -5.97 20.93
CA ALA A 458 -0.08 -7.33 20.41
C ALA A 458 -0.22 -7.33 18.88
N ILE A 459 -1.10 -6.47 18.32
CA ILE A 459 -1.28 -6.33 16.88
C ILE A 459 0.00 -5.78 16.24
N ILE A 460 0.60 -4.72 16.79
CA ILE A 460 1.85 -4.13 16.29
C ILE A 460 2.99 -5.16 16.32
N LEU A 461 3.17 -5.86 17.42
CA LEU A 461 4.24 -6.86 17.55
C LEU A 461 4.04 -8.04 16.60
N SER A 462 2.79 -8.47 16.37
CA SER A 462 2.49 -9.53 15.40
C SER A 462 2.83 -9.15 13.95
N GLN A 463 2.84 -7.86 13.64
CA GLN A 463 3.22 -7.37 12.32
C GLN A 463 4.73 -7.17 12.16
N LEU A 464 5.45 -6.88 13.26
CA LEU A 464 6.90 -6.62 13.25
C LEU A 464 7.75 -7.89 13.40
N LEU A 465 7.25 -8.91 14.07
CA LEU A 465 8.01 -10.10 14.46
C LEU A 465 7.42 -11.36 13.80
N ASP A 466 8.00 -11.77 12.67
CA ASP A 466 7.54 -12.95 11.93
C ASP A 466 7.58 -14.25 12.76
N ASP A 467 8.64 -14.46 13.54
CA ASP A 467 8.87 -15.72 14.29
C ASP A 467 8.14 -15.82 15.63
N ARG A 468 7.53 -14.73 16.11
CA ARG A 468 6.86 -14.65 17.43
C ARG A 468 5.42 -14.17 17.35
N SER A 469 4.85 -14.14 16.16
CA SER A 469 3.49 -13.66 15.95
C SER A 469 2.46 -14.76 16.19
N ASP A 470 1.24 -14.38 16.57
CA ASP A 470 0.10 -15.29 16.64
C ASP A 470 -0.11 -16.03 15.31
N LEU A 471 0.25 -15.38 14.18
CA LEU A 471 0.16 -15.97 12.84
C LEU A 471 1.20 -17.07 12.62
N SER A 472 2.42 -16.96 13.13
CA SER A 472 3.43 -18.02 12.99
C SER A 472 3.06 -19.24 13.83
N SER A 473 2.48 -19.06 15.03
CA SER A 473 1.91 -20.15 15.81
C SER A 473 0.77 -20.83 15.07
N LEU A 474 -0.17 -20.05 14.52
CA LEU A 474 -1.28 -20.56 13.71
C LEU A 474 -0.79 -21.32 12.46
N ARG A 475 0.26 -20.85 11.80
CA ARG A 475 0.86 -21.55 10.66
C ARG A 475 1.47 -22.90 11.03
N HIS A 476 2.06 -22.98 12.20
CA HIS A 476 2.63 -24.23 12.69
C HIS A 476 1.52 -25.27 12.96
N ASP A 477 0.43 -24.85 13.58
CA ASP A 477 -0.63 -25.75 14.04
C ASP A 477 -1.73 -25.97 12.97
N HIS A 478 -2.09 -24.90 12.22
CA HIS A 478 -3.21 -24.87 11.28
C HIS A 478 -2.88 -24.11 9.99
N LEU A 479 -1.97 -24.66 9.17
CA LEU A 479 -1.42 -24.01 7.97
C LEU A 479 -2.50 -23.54 6.98
N GLN A 480 -3.56 -24.31 6.75
CA GLN A 480 -4.62 -23.94 5.80
C GLN A 480 -5.38 -22.70 6.26
N LEU A 481 -5.68 -22.62 7.56
CA LEU A 481 -6.41 -21.50 8.15
C LEU A 481 -5.55 -20.23 8.16
N ALA A 482 -4.25 -20.37 8.46
CA ALA A 482 -3.30 -19.27 8.39
C ALA A 482 -3.13 -18.72 6.97
N ASN A 483 -3.06 -19.59 5.95
CA ASN A 483 -2.97 -19.19 4.55
C ASN A 483 -4.26 -18.51 4.08
N ARG A 484 -5.43 -19.01 4.47
CA ARG A 484 -6.73 -18.38 4.17
C ARG A 484 -6.81 -16.98 4.79
N TYR A 485 -6.42 -16.82 6.04
CA TYR A 485 -6.35 -15.52 6.71
C TYR A 485 -5.46 -14.56 5.94
N GLN A 486 -4.23 -14.97 5.60
CA GLN A 486 -3.29 -14.13 4.86
C GLN A 486 -3.81 -13.72 3.48
N SER A 487 -4.36 -14.67 2.72
CA SER A 487 -4.96 -14.38 1.40
C SER A 487 -6.10 -13.36 1.47
N LEU A 488 -6.97 -13.47 2.49
CA LEU A 488 -8.06 -12.52 2.68
C LEU A 488 -7.56 -11.13 3.10
N VAL A 489 -6.51 -11.05 3.94
CA VAL A 489 -5.87 -9.78 4.29
C VAL A 489 -5.27 -9.12 3.04
N ASP A 490 -4.58 -9.88 2.21
CA ASP A 490 -3.97 -9.37 0.96
C ASP A 490 -5.07 -8.85 0.00
N GLU A 491 -6.17 -9.57 -0.13
CA GLU A 491 -7.28 -9.20 -1.01
C GLU A 491 -8.02 -7.94 -0.55
N VAL A 492 -8.26 -7.80 0.75
CA VAL A 492 -8.89 -6.60 1.33
C VAL A 492 -8.01 -5.35 1.14
N ASN A 493 -6.69 -5.51 1.15
CA ASN A 493 -5.73 -4.42 1.02
C ASN A 493 -5.23 -4.20 -0.43
N ALA A 494 -5.66 -5.02 -1.40
CA ALA A 494 -5.24 -4.88 -2.79
C ALA A 494 -5.50 -3.46 -3.33
N PRO A 495 -4.51 -2.78 -3.93
CA PRO A 495 -4.69 -1.44 -4.48
C PRO A 495 -5.69 -1.48 -5.65
N THR A 496 -6.57 -0.48 -5.72
CA THR A 496 -7.48 -0.31 -6.86
C THR A 496 -6.75 0.50 -7.92
N ARG A 497 -6.42 -0.12 -9.06
CA ARG A 497 -5.78 0.58 -10.18
C ARG A 497 -6.80 1.52 -10.85
N GLN A 498 -6.38 2.75 -11.15
CA GLN A 498 -7.22 3.82 -11.72
C GLN A 498 -7.62 3.59 -13.19
N THR A 499 -7.12 2.54 -13.84
CA THR A 499 -7.26 2.32 -15.30
C THR A 499 -8.40 1.41 -15.72
N THR A 500 -9.24 0.91 -14.78
CA THR A 500 -10.24 -0.12 -15.08
C THR A 500 -11.64 0.48 -15.32
N PRO A 501 -12.32 0.18 -16.45
CA PRO A 501 -13.68 0.68 -16.74
C PRO A 501 -14.71 0.23 -15.70
N GLY A 502 -15.75 1.02 -15.48
CA GLY A 502 -16.73 0.94 -14.41
C GLY A 502 -17.34 -0.44 -14.04
N VAL A 503 -17.44 -1.39 -14.97
CA VAL A 503 -17.96 -2.74 -14.70
C VAL A 503 -16.95 -3.58 -13.90
N VAL A 504 -15.67 -3.48 -14.26
CA VAL A 504 -14.58 -4.22 -13.58
C VAL A 504 -14.37 -3.63 -12.18
N GLU A 505 -14.44 -2.33 -12.04
CA GLU A 505 -14.37 -1.63 -10.75
C GLU A 505 -15.53 -2.04 -9.81
N ALA A 506 -16.74 -2.21 -10.33
CA ALA A 506 -17.88 -2.69 -9.55
C ALA A 506 -17.69 -4.13 -9.02
N LEU A 507 -17.10 -5.01 -9.83
CA LEU A 507 -16.77 -6.40 -9.45
C LEU A 507 -15.65 -6.45 -8.39
N LEU A 508 -14.59 -5.66 -8.56
CA LEU A 508 -13.49 -5.58 -7.58
C LEU A 508 -13.98 -5.06 -6.22
N ARG A 509 -14.89 -4.09 -6.23
CA ARG A 509 -15.54 -3.59 -5.01
C ARG A 509 -16.35 -4.66 -4.30
N LYS A 510 -17.22 -5.35 -5.04
CA LYS A 510 -18.04 -6.43 -4.51
C LYS A 510 -17.16 -7.50 -3.87
N ARG A 511 -16.08 -7.88 -4.57
CA ARG A 511 -15.13 -8.89 -4.06
C ARG A 511 -14.40 -8.42 -2.81
N ARG A 512 -13.98 -7.14 -2.71
CA ARG A 512 -13.36 -6.61 -1.48
C ARG A 512 -14.33 -6.64 -0.29
N GLN A 513 -15.62 -6.33 -0.50
CA GLN A 513 -16.61 -6.43 0.57
C GLN A 513 -16.83 -7.87 1.01
N GLU A 514 -16.92 -8.79 0.06
CA GLU A 514 -17.03 -10.22 0.33
C GLU A 514 -15.80 -10.72 1.10
N ALA A 515 -14.60 -10.35 0.65
CA ALA A 515 -13.33 -10.69 1.32
C ALA A 515 -13.24 -10.11 2.74
N ALA A 516 -13.71 -8.88 2.97
CA ALA A 516 -13.75 -8.30 4.32
C ALA A 516 -14.72 -9.05 5.24
N ALA A 517 -15.89 -9.45 4.75
CA ALA A 517 -16.84 -10.26 5.51
C ALA A 517 -16.30 -11.68 5.77
N GLU A 518 -15.65 -12.29 4.77
CA GLU A 518 -14.99 -13.59 4.91
C GLU A 518 -13.82 -13.52 5.91
N LEU A 519 -13.06 -12.42 5.95
CA LEU A 519 -11.97 -12.19 6.90
C LEU A 519 -12.49 -12.12 8.34
N ASP A 520 -13.59 -11.41 8.57
CA ASP A 520 -14.23 -11.36 9.90
C ASP A 520 -14.71 -12.76 10.36
N MET A 521 -15.28 -13.56 9.46
CA MET A 521 -15.63 -14.95 9.74
C MET A 521 -14.40 -15.80 10.01
N CYS A 522 -13.33 -15.65 9.23
CA CYS A 522 -12.07 -16.36 9.41
C CYS A 522 -11.43 -16.06 10.77
N LEU A 523 -11.41 -14.79 11.21
CA LEU A 523 -10.95 -14.39 12.53
C LEU A 523 -11.75 -15.06 13.66
N LYS A 524 -13.08 -15.14 13.52
CA LYS A 524 -13.94 -15.84 14.49
C LYS A 524 -13.65 -17.35 14.51
N GLU A 525 -13.45 -17.95 13.36
CA GLU A 525 -13.09 -19.36 13.21
C GLU A 525 -11.74 -19.66 13.89
N ILE A 526 -10.71 -18.85 13.65
CA ILE A 526 -9.40 -18.97 14.29
C ILE A 526 -9.54 -18.93 15.82
N ARG A 527 -10.34 -17.99 16.34
CA ARG A 527 -10.57 -17.84 17.79
C ARG A 527 -11.39 -18.97 18.42
N CYS A 528 -11.99 -19.84 17.61
CA CYS A 528 -12.61 -21.09 18.09
C CYS A 528 -11.62 -22.28 18.16
N VAL A 529 -10.41 -22.11 17.63
CA VAL A 529 -9.38 -23.15 17.64
C VAL A 529 -8.69 -23.19 19.02
N PRO A 530 -8.56 -24.38 19.67
CA PRO A 530 -7.84 -24.51 20.94
C PRO A 530 -6.41 -24.00 20.84
N GLY A 531 -6.03 -23.12 21.78
CA GLY A 531 -4.72 -22.45 21.79
C GLY A 531 -4.64 -21.15 20.97
N HIS A 532 -5.67 -20.81 20.21
CA HIS A 532 -5.75 -19.59 19.42
C HIS A 532 -6.97 -18.70 19.76
N GLU A 533 -7.60 -18.93 20.89
CA GLU A 533 -8.82 -18.22 21.34
C GLU A 533 -8.58 -16.69 21.44
N ARG A 534 -7.32 -16.31 21.64
CA ARG A 534 -6.90 -14.92 21.77
C ARG A 534 -6.10 -14.40 20.57
N PHE A 535 -6.29 -15.03 19.42
CA PHE A 535 -5.62 -14.61 18.17
C PHE A 535 -5.88 -13.15 17.87
N MET A 536 -4.80 -12.35 17.76
CA MET A 536 -4.82 -10.90 17.57
C MET A 536 -5.58 -10.12 18.67
N LEU A 537 -5.77 -10.72 19.84
CA LEU A 537 -6.30 -10.06 21.05
C LEU A 537 -5.19 -9.92 22.08
N GLY A 538 -5.27 -8.87 22.90
CA GLY A 538 -4.39 -8.68 24.04
C GLY A 538 -4.68 -9.68 25.16
N GLN A 539 -3.81 -9.73 26.20
CA GLN A 539 -4.04 -10.49 27.42
C GLN A 539 -5.13 -9.85 28.27
N THR A 540 -5.84 -10.63 29.06
CA THR A 540 -6.71 -10.13 30.14
C THR A 540 -5.88 -9.62 31.30
N VAL A 541 -6.45 -8.74 32.13
CA VAL A 541 -5.75 -8.24 33.33
C VAL A 541 -5.34 -9.36 34.28
N THR A 542 -6.16 -10.40 34.38
CA THR A 542 -5.83 -11.58 35.20
C THR A 542 -4.59 -12.28 34.69
N GLU A 543 -4.53 -12.56 33.38
CA GLU A 543 -3.35 -13.16 32.74
C GLU A 543 -2.09 -12.29 32.91
N MET A 544 -2.25 -10.95 32.78
CA MET A 544 -1.17 -10.01 33.00
C MET A 544 -0.64 -10.03 34.44
N GLN A 545 -1.54 -10.14 35.43
CA GLN A 545 -1.16 -10.21 36.83
C GLN A 545 -0.46 -11.53 37.18
N GLU A 546 -0.88 -12.64 36.58
CA GLU A 546 -0.23 -13.97 36.77
C GLU A 546 1.22 -13.99 36.23
N CYS A 547 1.55 -13.12 35.26
CA CYS A 547 2.93 -13.00 34.76
C CYS A 547 3.88 -12.30 35.72
N ILE A 548 3.37 -11.65 36.79
CA ILE A 548 4.21 -10.88 37.70
C ILE A 548 4.70 -11.79 38.82
N THR A 549 5.91 -12.31 38.70
CA THR A 549 6.56 -13.14 39.71
C THR A 549 7.21 -12.31 40.81
N GLU A 550 7.78 -11.15 40.45
CA GLU A 550 8.44 -10.21 41.39
C GLU A 550 8.25 -8.76 40.93
N GLY A 551 8.02 -7.85 41.87
CA GLY A 551 7.94 -6.42 41.63
C GLY A 551 6.60 -5.97 41.08
N SER A 552 6.61 -5.00 40.20
CA SER A 552 5.42 -4.41 39.54
C SER A 552 5.70 -4.03 38.11
N ILE A 553 4.66 -4.04 37.29
CA ILE A 553 4.69 -3.48 35.94
C ILE A 553 4.10 -2.06 36.01
N VAL A 554 4.77 -1.10 35.41
CA VAL A 554 4.29 0.29 35.28
C VAL A 554 4.17 0.66 33.82
N VAL A 555 2.94 0.86 33.39
CA VAL A 555 2.62 1.32 32.03
C VAL A 555 2.41 2.82 32.06
N ILE A 556 3.25 3.56 31.33
CA ILE A 556 3.10 5.02 31.19
C ILE A 556 2.43 5.31 29.85
N ASN A 557 1.27 5.95 29.91
CA ASN A 557 0.51 6.39 28.74
C ASN A 557 0.50 7.92 28.66
N ILE A 558 1.01 8.48 27.54
CA ILE A 558 1.05 9.93 27.32
C ILE A 558 0.32 10.24 26.01
N THR A 559 -0.75 11.00 26.12
CA THR A 559 -1.52 11.49 24.97
C THR A 559 -1.74 13.01 25.04
N ASN A 560 -2.28 13.58 23.98
CA ASN A 560 -2.67 15.01 23.99
C ASN A 560 -3.86 15.29 24.95
N PHE A 561 -4.63 14.25 25.30
CA PHE A 561 -5.80 14.37 26.18
C PHE A 561 -5.44 14.29 27.66
N ARG A 562 -4.62 13.27 28.06
CA ARG A 562 -4.16 13.09 29.44
C ARG A 562 -2.95 12.15 29.50
N SER A 563 -2.24 12.21 30.61
CA SER A 563 -1.13 11.30 30.88
C SER A 563 -1.35 10.55 32.19
N ASP A 564 -1.07 9.25 32.17
CA ASP A 564 -1.33 8.35 33.29
C ASP A 564 -0.21 7.32 33.45
N ALA A 565 0.00 6.89 34.71
CA ALA A 565 0.73 5.67 35.04
C ALA A 565 -0.25 4.61 35.52
N ILE A 566 -0.28 3.45 34.85
CA ILE A 566 -1.04 2.28 35.25
C ILE A 566 -0.06 1.34 35.97
N ILE A 567 -0.32 1.03 37.25
CA ILE A 567 0.52 0.19 38.05
C ILE A 567 -0.18 -1.16 38.26
N ILE A 568 0.50 -2.24 37.86
CA ILE A 568 0.01 -3.60 37.89
C ILE A 568 0.90 -4.38 38.87
N SER A 569 0.30 -5.02 39.83
CA SER A 569 0.94 -5.99 40.73
C SER A 569 0.08 -7.24 40.84
N ASN A 570 0.58 -8.32 41.39
CA ASN A 570 -0.13 -9.61 41.50
C ASN A 570 -1.59 -9.49 42.00
N ASN A 571 -1.86 -8.56 42.92
CA ASN A 571 -3.17 -8.45 43.55
C ASN A 571 -3.81 -7.08 43.42
N SER A 572 -3.22 -6.15 42.65
CA SER A 572 -3.76 -4.80 42.53
C SER A 572 -3.53 -4.20 41.15
N LEU A 573 -4.51 -3.44 40.70
CA LEU A 573 -4.45 -2.61 39.54
C LEU A 573 -4.87 -1.20 39.94
N ARG A 574 -4.02 -0.20 39.69
CA ARG A 574 -4.29 1.20 40.03
C ARG A 574 -3.73 2.15 38.99
N THR A 575 -4.28 3.33 38.95
CA THR A 575 -3.81 4.41 38.05
C THR A 575 -3.42 5.64 38.85
N ILE A 576 -2.45 6.38 38.33
CA ILE A 576 -2.02 7.68 38.85
C ILE A 576 -2.01 8.63 37.66
N VAL A 577 -2.77 9.73 37.79
CA VAL A 577 -2.76 10.82 36.80
C VAL A 577 -1.43 11.58 36.91
N LEU A 578 -0.82 11.89 35.79
CA LEU A 578 0.48 12.57 35.69
C LEU A 578 0.31 13.96 35.06
N PRO A 579 -0.27 14.96 35.78
CA PRO A 579 -0.66 16.25 35.19
C PRO A 579 0.56 17.06 34.73
N GLU A 580 1.73 16.86 35.34
CA GLU A 580 2.97 17.53 34.96
C GLU A 580 3.66 16.94 33.72
N LEU A 581 3.25 15.74 33.29
CA LEU A 581 3.80 15.04 32.15
C LEU A 581 2.89 15.22 30.94
N SER A 582 2.91 16.42 30.34
CA SER A 582 2.11 16.68 29.14
C SER A 582 2.80 16.20 27.85
N ALA A 583 2.05 15.95 26.80
CA ALA A 583 2.56 15.56 25.49
C ALA A 583 3.57 16.57 24.92
N SER A 584 3.35 17.85 25.15
CA SER A 584 4.29 18.92 24.74
C SER A 584 5.62 18.87 25.49
N LYS A 585 5.59 18.64 26.80
CA LYS A 585 6.80 18.44 27.61
C LYS A 585 7.51 17.14 27.25
N ALA A 586 6.76 16.06 26.98
CA ALA A 586 7.31 14.77 26.58
C ALA A 586 8.10 14.84 25.28
N ARG A 587 7.62 15.57 24.29
CA ARG A 587 8.34 15.83 23.01
C ARG A 587 9.65 16.59 23.22
N LEU A 588 9.69 17.54 24.16
CA LEU A 588 10.91 18.27 24.50
C LEU A 588 11.94 17.39 25.24
N TRP A 589 11.50 16.47 26.10
CA TRP A 589 12.38 15.58 26.84
C TRP A 589 13.05 14.52 25.99
N HIS A 590 12.45 14.11 24.89
CA HIS A 590 13.08 13.20 23.93
C HIS A 590 14.40 13.80 23.38
N ILE A 591 14.45 15.11 23.17
CA ILE A 591 15.64 15.82 22.66
C ILE A 591 16.75 15.95 23.73
N VAL A 592 16.39 15.98 25.02
CA VAL A 592 17.33 16.20 26.11
C VAL A 592 17.92 14.91 26.68
N ALA A 593 17.22 13.77 26.58
CA ALA A 593 17.65 12.50 27.13
C ALA A 593 18.86 11.87 26.40
N GLU A 594 19.16 12.25 25.17
CA GLU A 594 20.35 11.80 24.43
C GLU A 594 21.69 12.31 25.01
N VAL A 595 21.66 13.28 25.93
CA VAL A 595 22.87 14.03 26.35
C VAL A 595 23.42 13.60 27.74
N SER A 596 22.70 12.80 28.55
CA SER A 596 23.07 12.62 29.97
C SER A 596 22.99 11.17 30.49
N ALA A 597 23.81 10.26 29.95
CA ALA A 597 24.01 8.95 30.57
C ALA A 597 25.32 8.87 31.36
N SER A 598 25.26 9.03 32.72
CA SER A 598 26.35 8.81 33.62
C SER A 598 26.21 7.49 34.37
N LYS A 599 27.29 6.71 34.45
CA LYS A 599 27.35 5.32 34.96
C LYS A 599 27.59 5.27 36.47
N THR A 600 26.69 4.63 37.25
CA THR A 600 26.99 4.01 38.56
C THR A 600 25.94 2.91 38.88
N HIS A 601 26.33 1.81 39.52
CA HIS A 601 25.46 0.64 39.75
C HIS A 601 24.66 0.72 41.08
N PRO A 602 23.39 0.19 41.13
CA PRO A 602 22.59 0.13 42.35
C PRO A 602 22.97 -1.03 43.27
N SER A 603 22.69 -0.86 44.58
CA SER A 603 22.90 -1.86 45.65
C SER A 603 21.80 -2.90 45.70
N GLU A 604 22.11 -4.10 46.17
CA GLU A 604 21.17 -5.23 46.37
C GLU A 604 20.00 -4.85 47.30
N GLY A 605 18.78 -5.30 46.93
CA GLY A 605 17.57 -5.17 47.76
C GLY A 605 16.52 -4.15 47.28
N LEU A 606 16.70 -3.51 46.16
CA LEU A 606 15.71 -2.58 45.60
C LEU A 606 14.57 -3.32 44.86
N PRO A 607 13.31 -2.81 44.92
CA PRO A 607 12.18 -3.41 44.21
C PRO A 607 12.37 -3.32 42.71
N ARG A 608 12.02 -4.38 41.99
CA ARG A 608 12.05 -4.39 40.51
C ARG A 608 10.79 -3.75 39.94
N VAL A 609 11.00 -2.90 38.95
CA VAL A 609 9.92 -2.30 38.14
C VAL A 609 10.16 -2.57 36.64
N TRP A 610 9.13 -3.13 36.00
CA TRP A 610 9.10 -3.32 34.57
C TRP A 610 8.38 -2.11 33.94
N TRP A 611 9.10 -1.33 33.13
CA TRP A 611 8.57 -0.16 32.48
C TRP A 611 8.05 -0.49 31.09
N ILE A 612 6.85 0.02 30.79
CA ILE A 612 6.25 -0.04 29.47
C ILE A 612 5.80 1.36 29.08
N GLY A 613 6.44 1.95 28.08
CA GLY A 613 6.01 3.22 27.49
C GLY A 613 4.94 3.02 26.43
N SER A 614 3.93 3.91 26.39
CA SER A 614 2.91 3.95 25.34
C SER A 614 2.77 5.34 24.76
N GLY A 615 2.42 5.40 23.45
CA GLY A 615 2.37 6.67 22.75
C GLY A 615 3.71 7.40 22.82
N LEU A 616 3.70 8.65 23.22
CA LEU A 616 4.92 9.47 23.38
C LEU A 616 5.88 8.97 24.46
N ALA A 617 5.41 8.10 25.36
CA ALA A 617 6.24 7.51 26.40
C ALA A 617 7.13 6.35 25.93
N SER A 618 6.91 5.81 24.74
CA SER A 618 7.62 4.61 24.23
C SER A 618 9.13 4.80 24.09
N SER A 619 9.60 6.01 23.92
CA SER A 619 11.00 6.39 23.75
C SER A 619 11.65 6.97 25.04
N MET A 620 10.95 7.00 26.18
CA MET A 620 11.43 7.62 27.39
C MET A 620 12.31 6.70 28.22
N LEU A 621 13.36 7.27 28.81
CA LEU A 621 14.30 6.60 29.70
C LEU A 621 13.82 6.71 31.16
N PHE A 622 12.82 5.92 31.58
CA PHE A 622 12.23 6.02 32.91
C PHE A 622 13.21 5.72 34.05
N HIS A 623 14.25 4.92 33.83
CA HIS A 623 15.32 4.68 34.79
C HIS A 623 16.10 5.95 35.15
N ALA A 624 16.12 6.92 34.26
CA ALA A 624 16.78 8.22 34.48
C ALA A 624 15.82 9.29 35.07
N ALA A 625 14.57 8.93 35.37
CA ALA A 625 13.63 9.88 35.95
C ALA A 625 14.01 10.31 37.36
N GLY A 626 14.06 11.63 37.62
CA GLY A 626 14.30 12.19 38.94
C GLY A 626 15.34 13.33 38.96
N VAL A 627 15.80 13.67 40.16
CA VAL A 627 16.76 14.75 40.42
C VAL A 627 18.18 14.20 40.42
N HIS A 628 18.99 14.57 39.46
CA HIS A 628 20.37 14.09 39.26
C HIS A 628 21.44 15.08 39.80
N THR A 629 21.22 15.64 41.00
CA THR A 629 22.23 16.42 41.67
C THR A 629 23.11 15.52 42.56
N ARG A 630 24.35 15.94 42.81
CA ARG A 630 25.31 15.15 43.65
C ARG A 630 24.72 14.88 45.03
N GLY A 631 24.51 13.58 45.38
CA GLY A 631 23.94 13.16 46.67
C GLY A 631 22.41 13.08 46.68
N SER A 632 21.70 13.35 45.59
CA SER A 632 20.25 13.16 45.52
C SER A 632 19.89 11.68 45.50
N THR A 633 18.91 11.30 46.30
CA THR A 633 18.26 9.98 46.29
C THR A 633 16.86 10.06 45.62
N GLU A 634 16.51 11.21 45.06
CA GLU A 634 15.19 11.44 44.47
C GLU A 634 15.21 11.13 42.96
N ASN A 635 15.68 9.94 42.58
CA ASN A 635 15.66 9.44 41.19
C ASN A 635 15.34 7.94 41.18
N ALA A 636 14.82 7.48 40.05
CA ALA A 636 14.43 6.09 39.86
C ALA A 636 15.59 5.14 40.03
N TYR A 637 16.80 5.55 39.66
CA TYR A 637 18.02 4.78 39.72
C TYR A 637 18.41 4.38 41.17
N CYS A 638 18.18 5.29 42.14
CA CYS A 638 18.50 5.03 43.57
C CYS A 638 17.40 4.26 44.31
N ARG A 639 16.19 4.15 43.74
CA ARG A 639 15.01 3.63 44.44
C ARG A 639 14.49 2.30 43.94
N LEU A 640 14.89 1.87 42.75
CA LEU A 640 14.34 0.65 42.11
C LEU A 640 15.28 0.07 41.05
N ILE A 641 15.09 -1.21 40.76
CA ILE A 641 15.72 -1.89 39.63
C ILE A 641 14.80 -1.71 38.40
N SER A 642 15.25 -0.94 37.42
CA SER A 642 14.50 -0.68 36.20
C SER A 642 14.77 -1.74 35.13
N SER A 643 13.69 -2.34 34.62
CA SER A 643 13.69 -3.23 33.46
C SER A 643 12.69 -2.71 32.44
N TYR A 644 12.90 -3.03 31.17
CA TYR A 644 12.02 -2.60 30.09
C TYR A 644 11.47 -3.81 29.33
N THR A 645 10.22 -3.71 28.94
CA THR A 645 9.60 -4.69 28.06
C THR A 645 8.67 -3.97 27.06
N PRO A 646 8.58 -4.41 25.81
CA PRO A 646 7.70 -3.78 24.84
C PRO A 646 6.22 -4.06 25.13
N SER A 647 5.89 -5.18 25.76
CA SER A 647 4.52 -5.53 26.19
C SER A 647 4.54 -6.52 27.34
N ILE A 648 3.40 -6.70 27.98
CA ILE A 648 3.23 -7.70 29.05
C ILE A 648 3.26 -9.12 28.44
N LYS A 649 2.72 -9.30 27.24
CA LYS A 649 2.75 -10.56 26.49
C LYS A 649 4.19 -11.04 26.23
N GLU A 650 5.08 -10.14 25.83
CA GLU A 650 6.51 -10.47 25.62
C GLU A 650 7.22 -10.81 26.93
N LEU A 651 6.89 -10.11 28.02
CA LEU A 651 7.42 -10.44 29.34
C LEU A 651 6.99 -11.86 29.74
N ALA A 652 5.69 -12.19 29.59
CA ALA A 652 5.16 -13.53 29.89
C ALA A 652 5.83 -14.62 29.03
N TYR A 653 6.01 -14.35 27.74
CA TYR A 653 6.70 -15.26 26.83
C TYR A 653 8.16 -15.50 27.26
N ALA A 654 8.91 -14.43 27.54
CA ALA A 654 10.29 -14.53 27.98
C ALA A 654 10.43 -15.31 29.29
N GLN A 655 9.54 -15.09 30.26
CA GLN A 655 9.53 -15.82 31.53
C GLN A 655 9.19 -17.31 31.36
N ASN A 656 8.22 -17.64 30.48
CA ASN A 656 7.88 -19.02 30.18
C ASN A 656 9.02 -19.75 29.48
N GLN A 657 9.72 -19.09 28.54
CA GLN A 657 10.91 -19.66 27.90
C GLN A 657 12.06 -19.87 28.91
N ALA A 658 12.27 -18.92 29.81
CA ALA A 658 13.27 -19.06 30.89
C ALA A 658 12.96 -20.25 31.82
N LYS A 659 11.68 -20.44 32.21
CA LYS A 659 11.25 -21.60 33.00
C LYS A 659 11.50 -22.92 32.26
N ARG A 660 11.10 -23.01 30.96
CA ARG A 660 11.36 -24.19 30.13
C ARG A 660 12.85 -24.49 30.00
N ALA A 661 13.66 -23.45 29.73
CA ALA A 661 15.12 -23.59 29.66
C ALA A 661 15.69 -24.09 31.00
N GLN A 662 15.19 -23.61 32.14
CA GLN A 662 15.60 -24.05 33.46
C GLN A 662 15.19 -25.50 33.76
N GLU A 663 13.98 -25.91 33.34
CA GLU A 663 13.52 -27.30 33.46
C GLU A 663 14.37 -28.23 32.59
N VAL A 664 14.73 -27.85 31.35
CA VAL A 664 15.63 -28.61 30.48
C VAL A 664 17.05 -28.70 31.10
N LEU A 665 17.57 -27.62 31.67
CA LEU A 665 18.87 -27.60 32.34
C LEU A 665 18.87 -28.46 33.59
N MET A 666 17.78 -28.51 34.37
CA MET A 666 17.65 -29.38 35.55
C MET A 666 17.46 -30.85 35.19
N ALA A 667 16.91 -31.16 34.01
CA ALA A 667 16.75 -32.54 33.52
C ALA A 667 18.02 -33.10 32.85
N GLN A 668 18.98 -32.26 32.52
CA GLN A 668 20.27 -32.65 31.93
C GLN A 668 21.36 -32.46 33.00
N ASP A 669 21.98 -33.56 33.39
CA ASP A 669 23.11 -33.63 34.34
C ASP A 669 24.43 -33.03 33.77
N THR A 670 24.34 -32.06 32.88
CA THR A 670 25.49 -31.43 32.21
C THR A 670 25.53 -29.93 32.47
N ASN A 671 26.57 -29.48 33.17
CA ASN A 671 26.97 -28.07 33.36
C ASN A 671 27.41 -27.40 32.04
N THR A 672 26.57 -27.44 31.00
CA THR A 672 26.84 -26.77 29.71
C THR A 672 26.09 -25.47 29.68
N MET A 673 26.79 -24.36 29.75
CA MET A 673 26.28 -23.02 29.58
C MET A 673 26.37 -22.65 28.06
N LEU A 674 25.22 -22.41 27.41
CA LEU A 674 25.18 -21.87 26.06
C LEU A 674 25.33 -20.35 26.13
N ILE A 675 26.50 -19.83 25.76
CA ILE A 675 26.70 -18.39 25.58
C ILE A 675 26.46 -18.06 24.12
N ALA A 676 25.31 -17.42 23.77
CA ALA A 676 25.11 -16.85 22.48
C ALA A 676 25.70 -15.43 22.46
N ALA A 677 26.86 -15.28 21.82
CA ALA A 677 27.47 -13.97 21.60
C ALA A 677 27.33 -13.59 20.12
N MET A 678 27.01 -12.35 19.83
CA MET A 678 27.19 -11.79 18.48
C MET A 678 28.69 -11.64 18.21
N PRO A 679 29.26 -12.39 17.24
CA PRO A 679 30.71 -12.35 17.00
C PRO A 679 31.19 -11.04 16.39
N THR A 680 30.29 -10.25 15.81
CA THR A 680 30.61 -8.98 15.17
C THR A 680 29.55 -7.92 15.47
N SER A 681 29.96 -6.66 15.62
CA SER A 681 29.02 -5.54 15.71
C SER A 681 28.35 -5.30 14.34
N PRO A 682 27.01 -5.01 14.26
CA PRO A 682 26.37 -4.62 13.02
C PRO A 682 27.04 -3.38 12.42
N LYS A 683 27.18 -3.34 11.08
CA LYS A 683 27.63 -2.13 10.38
C LYS A 683 26.61 -1.03 10.53
N GLY A 684 27.05 0.14 11.01
CA GLY A 684 26.26 1.37 10.92
C GLY A 684 26.19 1.89 9.48
N PRO A 685 25.15 2.64 9.09
CA PRO A 685 25.10 3.29 7.78
C PRO A 685 26.27 4.28 7.67
N GLY A 686 27.22 4.00 6.76
CA GLY A 686 28.42 4.83 6.52
C GLY A 686 29.75 4.23 6.98
N ASP A 687 29.79 3.07 7.60
CA ASP A 687 31.04 2.43 8.01
C ASP A 687 31.66 1.62 6.85
N GLU A 688 32.72 2.16 6.25
CA GLU A 688 33.52 1.47 5.21
C GLU A 688 34.49 0.39 5.80
N LYS A 689 34.67 0.34 7.12
CA LYS A 689 35.59 -0.61 7.76
C LYS A 689 34.90 -1.93 8.05
N ALA A 690 35.67 -3.04 7.92
CA ALA A 690 35.20 -4.37 8.31
C ALA A 690 34.69 -4.37 9.77
N PRO A 691 33.61 -5.15 10.06
CA PRO A 691 33.08 -5.24 11.43
C PRO A 691 34.19 -5.62 12.41
N LYS A 692 34.28 -4.90 13.52
CA LYS A 692 35.23 -5.28 14.58
C LYS A 692 34.73 -6.53 15.28
N GLU A 693 35.58 -7.52 15.44
CA GLU A 693 35.30 -8.63 16.34
C GLU A 693 35.12 -8.08 17.78
N LEU A 694 34.02 -8.48 18.38
CA LEU A 694 33.81 -8.21 19.80
C LEU A 694 34.78 -9.05 20.63
N PRO A 695 35.32 -8.56 21.77
CA PRO A 695 36.17 -9.34 22.63
C PRO A 695 35.50 -10.65 23.00
N ARG A 696 36.20 -11.79 22.83
CA ARG A 696 35.72 -13.06 23.35
C ARG A 696 35.59 -12.97 24.83
N VAL A 697 34.41 -13.29 25.37
CA VAL A 697 34.22 -13.52 26.79
C VAL A 697 34.62 -14.96 27.01
N GLU A 698 35.79 -15.17 27.68
CA GLU A 698 36.22 -16.48 28.16
C GLU A 698 35.43 -16.86 29.41
#